data_355b33f9aaf3bb62696e5fb0cede4aa9
#
_entry.id   355b33f9aaf3bb62696e5fb0cede4aa9
#
_cell.length_a   1.000
_cell.length_b   1.000
_cell.length_c   1.000
_cell.angle_alpha   90.00
_cell.angle_beta   90.00
_cell.angle_gamma   90.00
#
_symmetry.space_group_name_H-M   'P 1'
#
loop_
_entity.id
_entity.type
_entity.pdbx_description
1 polymer ?
#
loop_
_entity_poly.entity_id
_entity_poly.type
_entity_poly.pdbx_seq_one_letter_code
_entity_poly.pdbx_strand_id
1 'polypeptide(L)'
;MIMQDILHLVMGNRGLTAADLLIQILSGLFLALLLGFLIAKQLRNLSTERELARFVKESDEAMAIVAANGSEVYLCNRAFRQIWGDSRPLNPGTSYSEYFKYLGISLEDLIEKGEYIVKGRKADLEVALRIHPTTWENHKAYVIRALEYDMGVYDPLTLLPNSYFFEKKAEGVLQRMREGGQRPVILYYDIMKMKLFNAEQGYEEGDKIIKKVSQTLRKVYEGALIARFSNDHFCILTLEDGLERKLRIVQENMEQQDSLMRLELKVGICRIQPDDDSTISAFCDRARMAMDQIRQIEDRYFCYYDEEVERKVEDIRFINENFQSALENQEILVYYQPVVRTLTGSLCGLEALARWNSPELGFLQPGRFIPALESTRQIHLLDRHIIRESCKLYRNLADRGYNCPPISFNLSRLDFQLCDVYSMIVDAADCFNVPHNRLRIELTEDIIEEDVDRMRREIRRLRSAGFHVWIDGFGRGHDSINTLKNVEVDAVKIDMRPIGELNFRSMQILESTIRMAKSIGIETLAEAVETEAQYEFLKSIGCEKAQGFLFGKPEESDAAVGQSGSRKFKSEEYDEGKYYHTAGKMDFASKIPLGIFEANDRKVTFLYANDPFRQALQETGSLDPESLARALSDPKSSEHAVFQRAKAELGRWDAPFIRTVTTGKGALIQYQVKEINSYRERYLFSARLHTIIR
;
A
#
# COMPACT_ATOMS: atom_id res chain seq x y z
N MET A 1 42.92 16.85 -5.12
CA MET A 1 44.36 16.59 -5.44
C MET A 1 45.22 16.48 -4.20
N ILE A 2 44.92 17.09 -3.08
CA ILE A 2 45.70 17.02 -1.83
C ILE A 2 45.26 15.85 -0.92
N MET A 3 44.12 15.24 -1.20
CA MET A 3 43.53 14.17 -0.39
C MET A 3 44.11 12.76 -0.68
N GLN A 4 44.56 12.51 -1.92
CA GLN A 4 45.19 11.23 -2.27
C GLN A 4 46.61 11.07 -1.74
N ASP A 5 47.29 12.20 -1.45
CA ASP A 5 48.69 12.17 -1.02
C ASP A 5 48.89 11.87 0.47
N ILE A 6 47.82 12.00 1.29
CA ILE A 6 47.89 11.75 2.76
C ILE A 6 47.65 10.27 3.10
N LEU A 7 46.85 9.53 2.30
CA LEU A 7 46.61 8.10 2.52
C LEU A 7 47.84 7.24 2.27
N HIS A 8 48.71 7.64 1.32
CA HIS A 8 49.95 6.92 1.00
C HIS A 8 51.02 7.01 2.09
N LEU A 9 50.99 8.07 2.90
CA LEU A 9 52.02 8.27 3.94
C LEU A 9 51.89 7.30 5.10
N VAL A 10 50.69 6.83 5.39
CA VAL A 10 50.41 5.93 6.54
C VAL A 10 50.50 4.47 6.20
N MET A 11 50.20 4.10 4.96
CA MET A 11 50.24 2.71 4.52
C MET A 11 51.66 2.17 4.20
N GLY A 12 52.61 3.07 3.90
CA GLY A 12 53.92 2.67 3.34
C GLY A 12 55.00 2.22 4.33
N ASN A 13 54.83 2.37 5.61
CA ASN A 13 55.98 2.25 6.57
C ASN A 13 55.81 1.25 7.73
N ARG A 14 54.73 0.50 7.81
CA ARG A 14 54.59 -0.55 8.84
C ARG A 14 53.93 -1.75 8.19
N GLY A 15 54.55 -2.93 8.21
CA GLY A 15 54.01 -4.19 7.69
C GLY A 15 52.73 -4.70 8.40
N LEU A 16 51.77 -3.80 8.51
CA LEU A 16 50.44 -4.00 9.07
C LEU A 16 49.53 -4.54 7.96
N THR A 17 48.79 -5.59 8.23
CA THR A 17 47.77 -6.10 7.34
C THR A 17 46.61 -5.05 7.24
N ALA A 18 45.88 -5.08 6.14
CA ALA A 18 44.70 -4.21 5.96
C ALA A 18 43.70 -4.35 7.14
N ALA A 19 43.69 -5.50 7.83
CA ALA A 19 42.90 -5.75 9.02
C ALA A 19 43.41 -4.99 10.26
N ASP A 20 44.71 -4.87 10.44
CA ASP A 20 45.28 -4.14 11.59
C ASP A 20 45.12 -2.64 11.43
N LEU A 21 45.21 -2.14 10.19
CA LEU A 21 44.93 -0.75 9.87
C LEU A 21 43.43 -0.41 10.07
N LEU A 22 42.56 -1.32 9.68
CA LEU A 22 41.11 -1.22 9.87
C LEU A 22 40.74 -1.15 11.35
N ILE A 23 41.36 -2.02 12.18
CA ILE A 23 41.13 -2.02 13.63
C ILE A 23 41.64 -0.72 14.29
N GLN A 24 42.75 -0.17 13.83
CA GLN A 24 43.25 1.12 14.33
C GLN A 24 42.40 2.31 13.89
N ILE A 25 41.95 2.32 12.64
CA ILE A 25 41.04 3.37 12.11
C ILE A 25 39.69 3.26 12.84
N LEU A 26 39.22 2.05 13.09
CA LEU A 26 37.95 1.78 13.75
C LEU A 26 37.95 2.15 15.24
N SER A 27 39.02 1.82 15.95
CA SER A 27 39.20 2.28 17.33
C SER A 27 39.33 3.81 17.38
N GLY A 28 39.98 4.40 16.36
CA GLY A 28 40.13 5.84 16.23
C GLY A 28 38.79 6.58 15.98
N LEU A 29 37.85 6.00 15.21
CA LEU A 29 36.58 6.69 14.92
C LEU A 29 35.58 6.64 16.07
N PHE A 30 35.50 5.52 16.77
CA PHE A 30 34.72 5.43 18.01
C PHE A 30 35.32 6.29 19.11
N LEU A 31 36.64 6.24 19.24
CA LEU A 31 37.37 7.16 20.14
C LEU A 31 37.18 8.62 19.68
N ALA A 32 37.12 8.87 18.35
CA ALA A 32 36.90 10.21 17.81
C ALA A 32 35.48 10.73 18.02
N LEU A 33 34.44 9.87 17.97
CA LEU A 33 33.06 10.25 18.32
C LEU A 33 32.89 10.39 19.84
N LEU A 34 33.44 9.46 20.62
CA LEU A 34 33.47 9.56 22.10
C LEU A 34 34.36 10.71 22.57
N LEU A 35 35.53 10.90 21.93
CA LEU A 35 36.42 12.03 22.21
C LEU A 35 35.87 13.32 21.62
N GLY A 36 35.15 13.32 20.49
CA GLY A 36 34.42 14.49 19.98
C GLY A 36 33.36 14.95 20.98
N PHE A 37 32.59 14.01 21.53
CA PHE A 37 31.65 14.29 22.63
C PHE A 37 32.37 14.65 23.93
N LEU A 38 33.42 13.92 24.32
CA LEU A 38 34.24 14.22 25.45
C LEU A 38 35.06 15.51 25.26
N ILE A 39 35.56 15.79 24.05
CA ILE A 39 36.23 17.02 23.69
C ILE A 39 35.25 18.19 23.68
N ALA A 40 34.04 18.04 23.10
CA ALA A 40 33.01 19.08 23.19
C ALA A 40 32.57 19.30 24.65
N LYS A 41 32.48 18.24 25.45
CA LYS A 41 32.13 18.29 26.87
C LYS A 41 33.32 18.76 27.73
N GLN A 42 34.54 18.30 27.45
CA GLN A 42 35.75 18.76 28.14
C GLN A 42 36.22 20.14 27.66
N LEU A 43 36.08 20.49 26.38
CA LEU A 43 36.36 21.86 25.90
C LEU A 43 35.38 22.89 26.53
N ARG A 44 34.16 22.50 26.87
CA ARG A 44 33.25 23.32 27.70
C ARG A 44 33.70 23.40 29.16
N ASN A 45 34.45 22.40 29.68
CA ASN A 45 34.89 22.29 31.04
C ASN A 45 36.37 22.67 31.23
N LEU A 46 37.18 22.84 30.15
CA LEU A 46 38.58 23.27 30.21
C LEU A 46 38.63 24.76 30.54
N SER A 47 38.83 25.04 31.77
CA SER A 47 38.92 26.43 32.27
C SER A 47 40.29 27.08 32.05
N THR A 48 41.25 26.32 31.49
CA THR A 48 42.61 26.86 31.27
C THR A 48 43.26 26.34 30.00
N GLU A 49 43.91 27.20 29.24
CA GLU A 49 44.69 26.91 28.01
C GLU A 49 45.74 25.83 28.22
N ARG A 50 46.29 25.73 29.42
CA ARG A 50 47.32 24.75 29.76
C ARG A 50 46.79 23.32 29.65
N GLU A 51 45.54 23.10 29.98
CA GLU A 51 44.89 21.78 29.85
C GLU A 51 44.61 21.43 28.40
N LEU A 52 44.15 22.40 27.59
CA LEU A 52 43.95 22.20 26.16
C LEU A 52 45.28 21.97 25.44
N ALA A 53 46.29 22.77 25.74
CA ALA A 53 47.63 22.59 25.19
C ALA A 53 48.23 21.23 25.55
N ARG A 54 48.06 20.80 26.78
CA ARG A 54 48.52 19.49 27.26
C ARG A 54 47.78 18.36 26.54
N PHE A 55 46.44 18.48 26.47
CA PHE A 55 45.61 17.52 25.78
C PHE A 55 46.04 17.35 24.29
N VAL A 56 46.17 18.45 23.56
CA VAL A 56 46.60 18.39 22.14
C VAL A 56 48.03 17.82 22.00
N LYS A 57 48.98 18.20 22.90
CA LYS A 57 50.37 17.70 22.82
C LYS A 57 50.52 16.21 23.16
N GLU A 58 49.72 15.72 24.10
CA GLU A 58 49.78 14.33 24.61
C GLU A 58 48.87 13.39 23.79
N SER A 59 47.98 13.93 22.93
CA SER A 59 47.11 13.15 22.06
C SER A 59 47.90 12.42 20.98
N ASP A 60 47.61 11.15 20.80
CA ASP A 60 48.06 10.36 19.64
C ASP A 60 47.30 10.75 18.36
N GLU A 61 46.20 11.48 18.47
CA GLU A 61 45.48 12.00 17.30
C GLU A 61 46.16 13.25 16.74
N ALA A 62 46.13 13.36 15.40
CA ALA A 62 46.71 14.51 14.69
C ALA A 62 45.86 15.76 14.91
N MET A 63 46.35 16.74 15.66
CA MET A 63 45.64 17.95 16.06
C MET A 63 46.47 19.21 15.91
N ALA A 64 45.79 20.31 15.50
CA ALA A 64 46.34 21.67 15.51
C ALA A 64 45.31 22.67 16.06
N ILE A 65 45.81 23.74 16.71
CA ILE A 65 44.99 24.89 17.14
C ILE A 65 45.39 26.10 16.31
N VAL A 66 44.36 26.75 15.71
CA VAL A 66 44.56 27.90 14.84
C VAL A 66 43.70 29.08 15.26
N ALA A 67 44.17 30.31 15.07
CA ALA A 67 43.38 31.51 15.29
C ALA A 67 42.18 31.56 14.35
N ALA A 68 41.04 32.09 14.79
CA ALA A 68 39.81 32.12 14.01
C ALA A 68 39.91 32.96 12.71
N ASN A 69 40.82 33.92 12.67
CA ASN A 69 41.11 34.72 11.47
C ASN A 69 42.27 34.17 10.63
N GLY A 70 42.79 32.98 10.95
CA GLY A 70 43.90 32.34 10.27
C GLY A 70 45.27 33.05 10.44
N SER A 71 45.35 34.07 11.30
CA SER A 71 46.58 34.86 11.47
C SER A 71 47.75 34.06 12.06
N GLU A 72 47.44 33.04 12.86
CA GLU A 72 48.44 32.25 13.59
C GLU A 72 48.02 30.84 13.86
N VAL A 73 48.96 29.89 13.82
CA VAL A 73 48.82 28.52 14.27
C VAL A 73 49.43 28.45 15.68
N TYR A 74 48.60 28.32 16.68
CA TYR A 74 49.03 28.34 18.07
C TYR A 74 49.77 27.06 18.50
N LEU A 75 49.28 25.92 18.05
CA LEU A 75 49.80 24.62 18.43
C LEU A 75 49.57 23.59 17.34
N CYS A 76 50.53 22.67 17.19
CA CYS A 76 50.41 21.52 16.31
C CYS A 76 51.16 20.36 16.96
N ASN A 77 50.50 19.20 17.15
CA ASN A 77 51.14 18.06 17.81
C ASN A 77 52.00 17.24 16.82
N ARG A 78 52.75 16.30 17.38
CA ARG A 78 53.65 15.45 16.61
C ARG A 78 52.92 14.62 15.58
N ALA A 79 51.76 14.02 15.91
CA ALA A 79 50.95 13.21 15.02
C ALA A 79 50.50 14.02 13.81
N PHE A 80 50.01 15.23 14.00
CA PHE A 80 49.60 16.12 12.91
C PHE A 80 50.73 16.45 11.94
N ARG A 81 51.95 16.72 12.48
CA ARG A 81 53.12 16.98 11.64
C ARG A 81 53.58 15.74 10.84
N GLN A 82 53.49 14.57 11.46
CA GLN A 82 53.87 13.30 10.80
C GLN A 82 53.01 12.97 9.57
N ILE A 83 51.71 13.27 9.62
CA ILE A 83 50.80 13.06 8.49
C ILE A 83 51.29 13.78 7.21
N TRP A 84 51.86 14.96 7.34
CA TRP A 84 52.37 15.73 6.23
C TRP A 84 53.92 15.64 6.04
N GLY A 85 54.60 14.81 6.83
CA GLY A 85 56.02 14.60 6.73
C GLY A 85 56.85 15.87 7.07
N ASP A 86 56.25 16.79 7.84
CA ASP A 86 56.95 18.01 8.28
C ASP A 86 57.54 17.84 9.67
N SER A 87 58.84 17.76 9.74
CA SER A 87 59.60 17.65 10.99
C SER A 87 60.00 18.99 11.59
N ARG A 88 59.68 20.10 10.91
CA ARG A 88 60.04 21.46 11.37
C ARG A 88 59.22 21.84 12.61
N PRO A 89 59.87 22.52 13.58
CA PRO A 89 59.12 23.07 14.70
C PRO A 89 58.19 24.20 14.22
N LEU A 90 57.02 24.33 14.85
CA LEU A 90 56.15 25.46 14.63
C LEU A 90 56.82 26.72 15.19
N ASN A 91 57.06 27.72 14.32
CA ASN A 91 57.57 29.01 14.73
C ASN A 91 56.41 29.90 15.22
N PRO A 92 56.58 30.66 16.34
CA PRO A 92 55.59 31.63 16.75
C PRO A 92 55.23 32.62 15.63
N GLY A 93 53.96 32.93 15.46
CA GLY A 93 53.44 33.84 14.43
C GLY A 93 53.28 33.25 13.02
N THR A 94 53.49 31.95 12.83
CA THR A 94 53.21 31.30 11.52
C THR A 94 51.72 31.31 11.25
N SER A 95 51.30 31.89 10.09
CA SER A 95 49.88 31.92 9.71
C SER A 95 49.38 30.56 9.23
N TYR A 96 48.02 30.38 9.25
CA TYR A 96 47.41 29.21 8.69
C TYR A 96 47.78 28.98 7.23
N SER A 97 47.67 30.01 6.42
CA SER A 97 47.98 29.97 4.98
C SER A 97 49.43 29.62 4.69
N GLU A 98 50.37 30.05 5.53
CA GLU A 98 51.77 29.70 5.41
C GLU A 98 52.09 28.29 5.85
N TYR A 99 51.53 27.86 7.00
CA TYR A 99 51.79 26.55 7.58
C TYR A 99 51.07 25.44 6.82
N PHE A 100 49.84 25.70 6.40
CA PHE A 100 48.99 24.72 5.72
C PHE A 100 48.83 24.94 4.21
N LYS A 101 49.75 25.72 3.60
CA LYS A 101 49.70 26.03 2.16
C LYS A 101 49.60 24.81 1.22
N TYR A 102 50.01 23.65 1.71
CA TYR A 102 49.95 22.39 0.97
C TYR A 102 48.59 21.68 1.08
N LEU A 103 47.70 22.10 1.98
CA LEU A 103 46.38 21.51 2.09
C LEU A 103 45.41 21.93 0.96
N GLY A 104 45.70 23.06 0.28
CA GLY A 104 44.89 23.55 -0.81
C GLY A 104 43.48 24.01 -0.40
N ILE A 105 43.24 24.23 0.87
CA ILE A 105 41.97 24.74 1.41
C ILE A 105 42.22 25.94 2.32
N SER A 106 41.41 26.99 2.17
CA SER A 106 41.42 28.12 3.10
C SER A 106 40.81 27.75 4.47
N LEU A 107 41.17 28.51 5.49
CA LEU A 107 40.56 28.32 6.80
C LEU A 107 39.05 28.65 6.77
N GLU A 108 38.67 29.64 5.97
CA GLU A 108 37.27 30.06 5.78
C GLU A 108 36.43 28.95 5.17
N ASP A 109 36.92 28.32 4.10
CA ASP A 109 36.23 27.17 3.47
C ASP A 109 36.12 25.97 4.42
N LEU A 110 37.15 25.72 5.24
CA LEU A 110 37.12 24.65 6.21
C LEU A 110 36.12 24.93 7.34
N ILE A 111 36.01 26.20 7.79
CA ILE A 111 35.02 26.63 8.76
C ILE A 111 33.60 26.49 8.22
N GLU A 112 33.38 26.94 6.97
CA GLU A 112 32.07 26.88 6.30
C GLU A 112 31.58 25.42 6.11
N LYS A 113 32.50 24.55 5.68
CA LYS A 113 32.19 23.13 5.42
C LYS A 113 32.18 22.24 6.67
N GLY A 114 32.85 22.69 7.76
CA GLY A 114 32.99 21.94 9.01
C GLY A 114 33.91 20.72 8.93
N GLU A 115 33.97 20.09 7.77
CA GLU A 115 34.81 18.93 7.44
C GLU A 115 35.25 19.02 5.99
N TYR A 116 36.52 18.72 5.73
CA TYR A 116 37.08 18.72 4.38
C TYR A 116 38.12 17.62 4.21
N ILE A 117 38.13 16.98 3.07
CA ILE A 117 39.07 15.91 2.77
C ILE A 117 40.21 16.47 1.91
N VAL A 118 41.45 16.21 2.28
CA VAL A 118 42.66 16.68 1.60
C VAL A 118 43.60 15.52 1.25
N LYS A 119 44.42 15.69 0.21
CA LYS A 119 45.47 14.71 -0.15
C LYS A 119 46.71 14.93 0.67
N GLY A 120 47.30 13.86 1.19
CA GLY A 120 48.57 13.89 1.89
C GLY A 120 49.78 14.04 0.92
N ARG A 121 50.95 14.22 1.50
CA ARG A 121 52.19 14.38 0.77
C ARG A 121 52.67 13.12 0.05
N LYS A 122 52.24 11.96 0.49
CA LYS A 122 52.44 10.66 -0.19
C LYS A 122 51.23 10.35 -1.07
N ALA A 123 51.47 9.92 -2.29
CA ALA A 123 50.55 9.92 -3.43
C ALA A 123 49.19 9.21 -3.25
N ASP A 124 48.94 8.47 -2.17
CA ASP A 124 47.71 7.68 -1.98
C ASP A 124 47.05 7.82 -0.58
N LEU A 125 47.45 8.82 0.23
CA LEU A 125 46.86 9.06 1.55
C LEU A 125 45.79 10.16 1.49
N GLU A 126 44.55 9.85 1.83
CA GLU A 126 43.48 10.83 2.02
C GLU A 126 43.25 11.09 3.52
N VAL A 127 43.06 12.36 3.90
CA VAL A 127 42.86 12.77 5.29
C VAL A 127 41.64 13.68 5.40
N ALA A 128 40.73 13.32 6.27
CA ALA A 128 39.62 14.17 6.65
C ALA A 128 40.08 15.18 7.72
N LEU A 129 39.91 16.47 7.39
CA LEU A 129 40.11 17.56 8.34
C LEU A 129 38.77 17.92 8.96
N ARG A 130 38.69 17.90 10.28
CA ARG A 130 37.53 18.38 11.05
C ARG A 130 37.91 19.58 11.86
N ILE A 131 37.03 20.58 11.87
CA ILE A 131 37.25 21.84 12.56
C ILE A 131 36.19 22.01 13.66
N HIS A 132 36.65 22.38 14.88
CA HIS A 132 35.79 22.63 16.03
C HIS A 132 36.11 23.97 16.63
N PRO A 133 35.10 24.81 16.95
CA PRO A 133 35.35 26.08 17.60
C PRO A 133 35.86 25.88 19.02
N THR A 134 36.80 26.72 19.43
CA THR A 134 37.38 26.78 20.78
C THR A 134 37.79 28.20 21.14
N THR A 135 38.42 28.39 22.31
CA THR A 135 39.05 29.63 22.69
C THR A 135 40.51 29.38 23.08
N TRP A 136 41.38 30.27 22.70
CA TRP A 136 42.79 30.26 23.02
C TRP A 136 43.22 31.67 23.41
N GLU A 137 43.85 31.88 24.57
CA GLU A 137 44.23 33.21 25.12
C GLU A 137 43.08 34.23 25.08
N ASN A 138 41.86 33.77 25.45
CA ASN A 138 40.63 34.56 25.36
C ASN A 138 40.23 35.02 23.93
N HIS A 139 40.88 34.52 22.91
CA HIS A 139 40.51 34.77 21.53
C HIS A 139 39.78 33.57 20.90
N LYS A 140 38.94 33.85 19.94
CA LYS A 140 38.29 32.77 19.14
C LYS A 140 39.34 31.98 18.37
N ALA A 141 39.30 30.68 18.49
CA ALA A 141 40.22 29.75 17.85
C ALA A 141 39.48 28.52 17.36
N TYR A 142 40.16 27.69 16.60
CA TYR A 142 39.65 26.40 16.13
C TYR A 142 40.66 25.30 16.41
N VAL A 143 40.14 24.12 16.77
CA VAL A 143 40.90 22.87 16.77
C VAL A 143 40.67 22.19 15.45
N ILE A 144 41.71 21.95 14.68
CA ILE A 144 41.68 21.14 13.47
C ILE A 144 42.16 19.74 13.84
N ARG A 145 41.39 18.72 13.53
CA ARG A 145 41.76 17.31 13.67
C ARG A 145 41.94 16.72 12.28
N ALA A 146 43.00 15.98 12.10
CA ALA A 146 43.29 15.26 10.87
C ALA A 146 43.13 13.75 11.14
N LEU A 147 42.27 13.13 10.40
CA LEU A 147 41.94 11.70 10.49
C LEU A 147 42.27 11.01 9.15
N GLU A 148 42.97 9.91 9.22
CA GLU A 148 43.23 9.12 8.02
C GLU A 148 41.90 8.65 7.41
N TYR A 149 41.77 8.84 6.11
CA TYR A 149 40.55 8.50 5.38
C TYR A 149 40.84 7.37 4.41
N ASP A 150 40.16 6.24 4.58
CA ASP A 150 40.24 5.09 3.68
C ASP A 150 38.97 4.98 2.85
N MET A 151 39.08 5.22 1.54
CA MET A 151 37.95 5.10 0.59
C MET A 151 37.33 3.71 0.56
N GLY A 152 38.05 2.67 0.98
CA GLY A 152 37.51 1.33 1.12
C GLY A 152 36.52 1.17 2.28
N VAL A 153 36.43 2.17 3.16
CA VAL A 153 35.71 2.08 4.45
C VAL A 153 34.58 3.12 4.56
N TYR A 154 34.70 4.25 3.85
CA TYR A 154 33.72 5.34 3.92
C TYR A 154 33.06 5.61 2.59
N ASP A 155 31.80 6.05 2.65
CA ASP A 155 31.07 6.54 1.48
C ASP A 155 31.56 7.96 1.10
N PRO A 156 31.99 8.18 -0.15
CA PRO A 156 32.59 9.44 -0.57
C PRO A 156 31.59 10.61 -0.60
N LEU A 157 30.30 10.37 -0.72
CA LEU A 157 29.27 11.41 -0.80
C LEU A 157 28.89 11.94 0.58
N THR A 158 28.73 11.05 1.55
CA THR A 158 28.21 11.37 2.90
C THR A 158 29.27 11.37 3.97
N LEU A 159 30.45 10.84 3.69
CA LEU A 159 31.51 10.58 4.67
C LEU A 159 31.07 9.75 5.87
N LEU A 160 30.01 8.97 5.70
CA LEU A 160 29.59 7.95 6.65
C LEU A 160 30.37 6.66 6.39
N PRO A 161 30.56 5.80 7.41
CA PRO A 161 30.98 4.43 7.20
C PRO A 161 30.17 3.73 6.11
N ASN A 162 30.80 2.85 5.35
CA ASN A 162 30.09 1.94 4.45
C ASN A 162 29.62 0.67 5.19
N SER A 163 28.89 -0.22 4.50
CA SER A 163 28.36 -1.45 5.09
C SER A 163 29.45 -2.37 5.68
N TYR A 164 30.55 -2.53 4.97
CA TYR A 164 31.67 -3.39 5.42
C TYR A 164 32.26 -2.90 6.73
N PHE A 165 32.49 -1.61 6.86
CA PHE A 165 32.98 -1.02 8.08
C PHE A 165 31.97 -1.11 9.22
N PHE A 166 30.68 -0.87 8.91
CA PHE A 166 29.62 -0.98 9.89
C PHE A 166 29.57 -2.36 10.53
N GLU A 167 29.56 -3.43 9.74
CA GLU A 167 29.49 -4.81 10.22
C GLU A 167 30.63 -5.13 11.16
N LYS A 168 31.86 -4.80 10.77
CA LYS A 168 33.05 -5.04 11.62
C LYS A 168 33.05 -4.28 12.93
N LYS A 169 32.49 -3.06 12.95
CA LYS A 169 32.50 -2.20 14.13
C LYS A 169 31.33 -2.47 15.05
N ALA A 170 30.17 -2.76 14.46
CA ALA A 170 28.93 -2.95 15.18
C ALA A 170 29.03 -4.06 16.24
N GLU A 171 29.78 -5.13 15.96
CA GLU A 171 29.94 -6.25 16.88
C GLU A 171 30.55 -5.80 18.23
N GLY A 172 31.64 -5.05 18.18
CA GLY A 172 32.26 -4.52 19.41
C GLY A 172 31.44 -3.41 20.10
N VAL A 173 30.60 -2.68 19.34
CA VAL A 173 29.66 -1.71 19.91
C VAL A 173 28.52 -2.42 20.60
N LEU A 174 27.93 -3.42 19.93
CA LEU A 174 26.84 -4.24 20.44
C LEU A 174 27.22 -4.95 21.74
N GLN A 175 28.41 -5.53 21.79
CA GLN A 175 28.91 -6.21 22.98
C GLN A 175 28.97 -5.24 24.18
N ARG A 176 29.53 -4.05 24.01
CA ARG A 176 29.56 -3.04 25.08
C ARG A 176 28.17 -2.58 25.52
N MET A 177 27.22 -2.45 24.58
CA MET A 177 25.84 -2.12 24.93
C MET A 177 25.18 -3.22 25.77
N ARG A 178 25.43 -4.49 25.41
CA ARG A 178 24.94 -5.67 26.15
C ARG A 178 25.56 -5.74 27.56
N GLU A 179 26.87 -5.58 27.67
CA GLU A 179 27.58 -5.53 28.96
C GLU A 179 27.08 -4.40 29.85
N GLY A 180 26.66 -3.28 29.25
CA GLY A 180 26.02 -2.15 29.95
C GLY A 180 24.55 -2.35 30.30
N GLY A 181 23.96 -3.51 30.01
CA GLY A 181 22.53 -3.79 30.24
C GLY A 181 21.58 -2.92 29.42
N GLN A 182 22.05 -2.37 28.31
CA GLN A 182 21.28 -1.49 27.43
C GLN A 182 20.46 -2.32 26.41
N ARG A 183 19.44 -1.70 25.80
CA ARG A 183 18.61 -2.31 24.75
C ARG A 183 19.04 -1.81 23.38
N PRO A 184 19.93 -2.52 22.68
CA PRO A 184 20.36 -2.14 21.34
C PRO A 184 19.28 -2.42 20.30
N VAL A 185 19.21 -1.55 19.28
CA VAL A 185 18.37 -1.73 18.10
C VAL A 185 19.16 -1.38 16.83
N ILE A 186 18.86 -2.09 15.74
CA ILE A 186 19.31 -1.73 14.40
C ILE A 186 18.14 -1.12 13.64
N LEU A 187 18.42 0.03 13.01
CA LEU A 187 17.49 0.75 12.14
C LEU A 187 18.00 0.65 10.70
N TYR A 188 17.12 0.34 9.77
CA TYR A 188 17.39 0.36 8.35
C TYR A 188 16.49 1.39 7.67
N TYR A 189 17.09 2.47 7.17
CA TYR A 189 16.42 3.57 6.50
C TYR A 189 16.49 3.44 4.99
N ASP A 190 15.37 3.73 4.30
CA ASP A 190 15.28 3.85 2.85
C ASP A 190 14.65 5.20 2.46
N ILE A 191 15.24 5.90 1.47
CA ILE A 191 14.66 7.11 0.90
C ILE A 191 13.80 6.70 -0.30
N MET A 192 12.50 6.78 -0.14
CA MET A 192 11.55 6.35 -1.15
C MET A 192 11.58 7.26 -2.40
N LYS A 193 11.30 6.67 -3.56
CA LYS A 193 11.15 7.38 -4.84
C LYS A 193 12.40 8.11 -5.36
N MET A 194 13.60 7.83 -4.82
CA MET A 194 14.86 8.48 -5.24
C MET A 194 15.16 8.32 -6.73
N LYS A 195 14.84 7.17 -7.34
CA LYS A 195 15.02 6.96 -8.79
C LYS A 195 14.17 7.91 -9.63
N LEU A 196 12.91 8.08 -9.24
CA LEU A 196 11.98 9.00 -9.91
C LEU A 196 12.44 10.46 -9.71
N PHE A 197 12.80 10.82 -8.48
CA PHE A 197 13.34 12.13 -8.17
C PHE A 197 14.58 12.45 -9.01
N ASN A 198 15.53 11.52 -9.13
CA ASN A 198 16.74 11.70 -9.95
C ASN A 198 16.41 11.83 -11.44
N ALA A 199 15.38 11.14 -11.92
CA ALA A 199 14.96 11.26 -13.32
C ALA A 199 14.35 12.64 -13.63
N GLU A 200 13.65 13.25 -12.67
CA GLU A 200 12.99 14.56 -12.85
C GLU A 200 13.90 15.74 -12.52
N GLN A 201 14.68 15.66 -11.44
CA GLN A 201 15.47 16.79 -10.90
C GLN A 201 16.98 16.67 -11.15
N GLY A 202 17.43 15.50 -11.58
CA GLY A 202 18.85 15.21 -11.82
C GLY A 202 19.59 14.66 -10.60
N TYR A 203 20.71 13.98 -10.86
CA TYR A 203 21.51 13.30 -9.82
C TYR A 203 22.17 14.28 -8.82
N GLU A 204 22.50 15.52 -9.23
CA GLU A 204 23.10 16.50 -8.34
C GLU A 204 22.13 16.92 -7.21
N GLU A 205 20.85 17.08 -7.52
CA GLU A 205 19.83 17.37 -6.50
C GLU A 205 19.60 16.15 -5.60
N GLY A 206 19.59 14.95 -6.15
CA GLY A 206 19.53 13.71 -5.36
C GLY A 206 20.68 13.58 -4.36
N ASP A 207 21.90 13.91 -4.78
CA ASP A 207 23.08 13.92 -3.91
C ASP A 207 22.96 14.93 -2.76
N LYS A 208 22.35 16.09 -2.98
CA LYS A 208 22.05 17.06 -1.90
C LYS A 208 21.09 16.49 -0.87
N ILE A 209 20.05 15.77 -1.32
CA ILE A 209 19.11 15.11 -0.43
C ILE A 209 19.81 14.05 0.42
N ILE A 210 20.59 13.17 -0.20
CA ILE A 210 21.34 12.13 0.51
C ILE A 210 22.27 12.74 1.56
N LYS A 211 22.99 13.83 1.22
CA LYS A 211 23.81 14.57 2.19
C LYS A 211 23.00 15.13 3.34
N LYS A 212 21.84 15.71 3.06
CA LYS A 212 20.96 16.28 4.08
C LYS A 212 20.41 15.21 5.02
N VAL A 213 19.96 14.07 4.47
CA VAL A 213 19.54 12.91 5.28
C VAL A 213 20.68 12.46 6.19
N SER A 214 21.89 12.29 5.65
CA SER A 214 23.05 11.87 6.45
C SER A 214 23.36 12.85 7.59
N GLN A 215 23.27 14.16 7.37
CA GLN A 215 23.47 15.19 8.39
C GLN A 215 22.37 15.15 9.45
N THR A 216 21.11 14.96 9.05
CA THR A 216 19.97 14.83 9.95
C THR A 216 20.13 13.60 10.84
N LEU A 217 20.48 12.45 10.25
CA LEU A 217 20.72 11.23 11.00
C LEU A 217 21.87 11.38 12.01
N ARG A 218 22.99 11.97 11.60
CA ARG A 218 24.12 12.26 12.52
C ARG A 218 23.70 13.13 13.70
N LYS A 219 22.88 14.16 13.46
CA LYS A 219 22.42 15.08 14.49
C LYS A 219 21.43 14.42 15.46
N VAL A 220 20.47 13.65 14.94
CA VAL A 220 19.42 13.01 15.75
C VAL A 220 19.95 11.80 16.53
N TYR A 221 20.84 11.03 15.91
CA TYR A 221 21.45 9.84 16.50
C TYR A 221 22.89 10.09 16.95
N GLU A 222 23.13 11.23 17.61
CA GLU A 222 24.47 11.56 18.12
C GLU A 222 25.01 10.43 19.01
N GLY A 223 26.25 10.00 18.76
CA GLY A 223 26.90 8.89 19.47
C GLY A 223 26.54 7.47 18.99
N ALA A 224 25.62 7.33 18.05
CA ALA A 224 25.31 6.03 17.43
C ALA A 224 26.29 5.70 16.29
N LEU A 225 26.40 4.40 15.96
CA LEU A 225 27.11 3.96 14.78
C LEU A 225 26.17 4.08 13.58
N ILE A 226 26.50 4.95 12.63
CA ILE A 226 25.72 5.25 11.44
C ILE A 226 26.54 4.90 10.21
N ALA A 227 25.93 4.23 9.22
CA ALA A 227 26.55 3.91 7.95
C ALA A 227 25.61 4.15 6.77
N ARG A 228 26.16 4.43 5.59
CA ARG A 228 25.47 4.35 4.32
C ARG A 228 25.78 3.00 3.68
N PHE A 229 24.75 2.17 3.47
CA PHE A 229 24.93 0.81 2.94
C PHE A 229 24.98 0.80 1.41
N SER A 230 24.09 1.53 0.78
CA SER A 230 24.05 1.69 -0.67
C SER A 230 23.20 2.91 -1.02
N ASN A 231 23.27 3.38 -2.22
CA ASN A 231 22.56 4.51 -2.84
C ASN A 231 21.73 5.41 -1.88
N ASP A 232 20.59 4.94 -1.46
CA ASP A 232 19.56 5.61 -0.66
C ASP A 232 19.31 4.94 0.70
N HIS A 233 20.12 3.93 1.07
CA HIS A 233 19.96 3.17 2.31
C HIS A 233 20.98 3.54 3.38
N PHE A 234 20.49 3.69 4.62
CA PHE A 234 21.32 3.93 5.80
C PHE A 234 21.02 2.90 6.87
N CYS A 235 22.05 2.51 7.62
CA CYS A 235 21.91 1.61 8.75
C CYS A 235 22.47 2.26 10.02
N ILE A 236 21.76 2.08 11.15
CA ILE A 236 22.12 2.72 12.43
C ILE A 236 22.02 1.68 13.55
N LEU A 237 23.09 1.52 14.32
CA LEU A 237 23.07 0.82 15.60
C LEU A 237 22.97 1.84 16.74
N THR A 238 21.87 1.79 17.48
CA THR A 238 21.54 2.74 18.55
C THR A 238 20.81 2.05 19.71
N LEU A 239 20.33 2.82 20.67
CA LEU A 239 19.54 2.35 21.79
C LEU A 239 18.03 2.58 21.52
N GLU A 240 17.21 1.67 22.05
CA GLU A 240 15.74 1.76 21.97
C GLU A 240 15.21 2.97 22.76
N ASP A 241 15.92 3.41 23.81
CA ASP A 241 15.47 4.49 24.66
C ASP A 241 15.29 5.80 23.88
N GLY A 242 14.05 6.33 23.92
CA GLY A 242 13.67 7.55 23.21
C GLY A 242 13.60 7.41 21.69
N LEU A 243 13.59 6.19 21.16
CA LEU A 243 13.63 5.92 19.71
C LEU A 243 12.47 6.56 18.96
N GLU A 244 11.24 6.41 19.42
CA GLU A 244 10.05 6.96 18.73
C GLU A 244 10.13 8.49 18.57
N ARG A 245 10.67 9.17 19.59
CA ARG A 245 10.91 10.62 19.51
C ARG A 245 11.96 10.95 18.44
N LYS A 246 13.03 10.17 18.37
CA LYS A 246 14.09 10.36 17.35
C LYS A 246 13.55 10.13 15.94
N LEU A 247 12.77 9.06 15.75
CA LEU A 247 12.10 8.74 14.47
C LEU A 247 11.22 9.91 14.02
N ARG A 248 10.39 10.44 14.92
CA ARG A 248 9.52 11.59 14.62
C ARG A 248 10.32 12.84 14.22
N ILE A 249 11.39 13.15 14.94
CA ILE A 249 12.25 14.29 14.61
C ILE A 249 12.88 14.15 13.24
N VAL A 250 13.32 12.94 12.85
CA VAL A 250 13.84 12.69 11.50
C VAL A 250 12.76 12.95 10.46
N GLN A 251 11.56 12.43 10.65
CA GLN A 251 10.43 12.62 9.74
C GLN A 251 10.07 14.10 9.58
N GLU A 252 9.88 14.81 10.69
CA GLU A 252 9.55 16.25 10.68
C GLU A 252 10.61 17.09 9.96
N ASN A 253 11.91 16.79 10.13
CA ASN A 253 12.98 17.47 9.43
C ASN A 253 12.98 17.20 7.90
N MET A 254 12.40 16.09 7.47
CA MET A 254 12.28 15.78 6.05
C MET A 254 11.03 16.39 5.43
N GLU A 255 9.92 16.45 6.17
CA GLU A 255 8.65 17.04 5.70
C GLU A 255 8.72 18.57 5.53
N GLN A 256 9.58 19.26 6.27
CA GLN A 256 9.76 20.72 6.17
C GLN A 256 10.49 21.18 4.90
N GLN A 257 10.63 20.33 3.90
CA GLN A 257 11.30 20.70 2.65
C GLN A 257 10.32 21.29 1.63
N ASP A 258 10.67 22.48 1.11
CA ASP A 258 10.01 23.17 -0.02
C ASP A 258 10.26 22.47 -1.39
N SER A 259 10.43 21.17 -1.43
CA SER A 259 10.56 20.46 -2.71
C SER A 259 9.19 20.12 -3.29
N LEU A 260 9.00 20.35 -4.57
CA LEU A 260 7.80 19.99 -5.34
C LEU A 260 7.45 18.50 -5.26
N MET A 261 8.36 17.65 -4.79
CA MET A 261 8.19 16.23 -4.61
C MET A 261 8.49 15.83 -3.16
N ARG A 262 7.48 15.34 -2.44
CA ARG A 262 7.65 14.79 -1.08
C ARG A 262 8.40 13.46 -1.17
N LEU A 263 9.65 13.47 -0.72
CA LEU A 263 10.41 12.25 -0.48
C LEU A 263 10.07 11.72 0.91
N GLU A 264 9.77 10.44 1.01
CA GLU A 264 9.44 9.77 2.25
C GLU A 264 10.61 8.91 2.71
N LEU A 265 10.86 8.89 4.02
CA LEU A 265 11.77 7.94 4.65
C LEU A 265 10.96 6.79 5.23
N LYS A 266 11.33 5.55 4.93
CA LYS A 266 10.79 4.36 5.59
C LYS A 266 11.87 3.74 6.47
N VAL A 267 11.48 3.18 7.61
CA VAL A 267 12.41 2.63 8.60
C VAL A 267 11.96 1.26 9.06
N GLY A 268 12.85 0.29 8.94
CA GLY A 268 12.70 -0.99 9.61
C GLY A 268 13.54 -1.03 10.87
N ILE A 269 13.04 -1.66 11.91
CA ILE A 269 13.62 -1.70 13.25
C ILE A 269 13.76 -3.14 13.71
N CYS A 270 14.99 -3.56 13.99
CA CYS A 270 15.26 -4.85 14.62
C CYS A 270 15.71 -4.62 16.07
N ARG A 271 14.92 -5.12 17.04
CA ARG A 271 15.31 -5.22 18.43
C ARG A 271 16.28 -6.37 18.62
N ILE A 272 17.40 -6.14 19.28
CA ILE A 272 18.39 -7.16 19.53
C ILE A 272 18.18 -7.69 20.95
N GLN A 273 17.75 -8.93 21.07
CA GLN A 273 17.55 -9.58 22.36
C GLN A 273 18.90 -9.91 23.01
N PRO A 274 18.97 -9.95 24.35
CA PRO A 274 20.24 -10.24 25.05
C PRO A 274 20.85 -11.59 24.73
N ASP A 275 20.03 -12.58 24.45
CA ASP A 275 20.36 -14.00 24.17
C ASP A 275 20.40 -14.34 22.66
N ASP A 276 20.18 -13.35 21.76
CA ASP A 276 20.25 -13.58 20.32
C ASP A 276 21.69 -13.46 19.81
N ASP A 277 22.31 -14.59 19.49
CA ASP A 277 23.68 -14.68 18.99
C ASP A 277 23.80 -14.52 17.46
N SER A 278 22.77 -14.02 16.80
CA SER A 278 22.80 -13.74 15.36
C SER A 278 23.88 -12.71 15.01
N THR A 279 24.36 -12.75 13.78
CA THR A 279 25.36 -11.81 13.26
C THR A 279 24.78 -10.41 13.04
N ILE A 280 25.64 -9.39 13.01
CA ILE A 280 25.22 -8.03 12.66
C ILE A 280 24.52 -7.95 11.32
N SER A 281 25.02 -8.69 10.32
CA SER A 281 24.39 -8.79 9.00
C SER A 281 22.94 -9.31 9.10
N ALA A 282 22.71 -10.36 9.90
CA ALA A 282 21.37 -10.91 10.12
C ALA A 282 20.42 -9.87 10.77
N PHE A 283 20.90 -9.08 11.76
CA PHE A 283 20.09 -8.01 12.35
C PHE A 283 19.80 -6.89 11.36
N CYS A 284 20.75 -6.54 10.48
CA CYS A 284 20.53 -5.58 9.41
C CYS A 284 19.49 -6.08 8.40
N ASP A 285 19.55 -7.37 8.03
CA ASP A 285 18.60 -8.00 7.13
C ASP A 285 17.20 -8.05 7.74
N ARG A 286 17.07 -8.40 9.02
CA ARG A 286 15.80 -8.35 9.75
C ARG A 286 15.20 -6.93 9.77
N ALA A 287 16.01 -5.91 10.02
CA ALA A 287 15.57 -4.52 9.96
C ALA A 287 15.12 -4.15 8.54
N ARG A 288 15.86 -4.55 7.51
CA ARG A 288 15.48 -4.34 6.11
C ARG A 288 14.17 -5.03 5.77
N MET A 289 13.97 -6.29 6.18
CA MET A 289 12.73 -7.04 5.98
C MET A 289 11.53 -6.32 6.59
N ALA A 290 11.68 -5.75 7.78
CA ALA A 290 10.63 -4.93 8.42
C ALA A 290 10.34 -3.65 7.63
N MET A 291 11.36 -2.97 7.09
CA MET A 291 11.20 -1.79 6.24
C MET A 291 10.46 -2.14 4.93
N ASP A 292 10.82 -3.26 4.30
CA ASP A 292 10.18 -3.71 3.06
C ASP A 292 8.67 -3.96 3.21
N GLN A 293 8.19 -4.34 4.42
CA GLN A 293 6.75 -4.51 4.70
C GLN A 293 5.94 -3.22 4.57
N ILE A 294 6.57 -2.08 4.78
CA ILE A 294 5.88 -0.77 4.75
C ILE A 294 6.24 0.07 3.53
N ARG A 295 7.04 -0.48 2.62
CA ARG A 295 7.58 0.25 1.46
C ARG A 295 6.50 0.89 0.58
N GLN A 296 5.35 0.24 0.45
CA GLN A 296 4.21 0.69 -0.36
C GLN A 296 3.06 1.27 0.47
N ILE A 297 3.18 1.34 1.79
CA ILE A 297 2.13 1.84 2.68
C ILE A 297 2.40 3.32 2.99
N GLU A 298 1.60 4.24 2.43
CA GLU A 298 1.84 5.69 2.54
C GLU A 298 1.82 6.20 3.99
N ASP A 299 0.86 5.78 4.80
CA ASP A 299 0.68 6.29 6.16
C ASP A 299 1.57 5.61 7.22
N ARG A 300 2.42 4.68 6.83
CA ARG A 300 3.26 3.93 7.76
C ARG A 300 4.74 4.28 7.57
N TYR A 301 5.32 4.93 8.57
CA TYR A 301 6.68 5.45 8.53
C TYR A 301 7.73 4.45 9.02
N PHE A 302 7.41 3.61 10.02
CA PHE A 302 8.31 2.59 10.55
C PHE A 302 7.62 1.27 10.83
N CYS A 303 8.39 0.19 10.86
CA CYS A 303 7.95 -1.16 11.20
C CYS A 303 9.02 -1.86 12.06
N TYR A 304 8.57 -2.55 13.10
CA TYR A 304 9.44 -3.45 13.85
C TYR A 304 9.48 -4.83 13.20
N TYR A 305 10.64 -5.46 13.22
CA TYR A 305 10.77 -6.87 12.92
C TYR A 305 10.20 -7.68 14.08
N ASP A 306 9.22 -8.51 13.79
CA ASP A 306 8.53 -9.37 14.73
C ASP A 306 8.23 -10.74 14.07
N GLU A 307 7.61 -11.65 14.81
CA GLU A 307 7.23 -12.97 14.31
C GLU A 307 6.29 -12.93 13.10
N GLU A 308 5.48 -11.88 12.96
CA GLU A 308 4.60 -11.72 11.81
C GLU A 308 5.39 -11.39 10.54
N VAL A 309 6.37 -10.49 10.66
CA VAL A 309 7.28 -10.14 9.55
C VAL A 309 8.12 -11.35 9.15
N GLU A 310 8.66 -12.09 10.13
CA GLU A 310 9.43 -13.32 9.89
C GLU A 310 8.61 -14.34 9.11
N ARG A 311 7.42 -14.65 9.57
CA ARG A 311 6.50 -15.57 8.90
C ARG A 311 6.17 -15.12 7.47
N LYS A 312 5.92 -13.82 7.24
CA LYS A 312 5.66 -13.31 5.88
C LYS A 312 6.85 -13.52 4.94
N VAL A 313 8.06 -13.35 5.43
CA VAL A 313 9.28 -13.57 4.63
C VAL A 313 9.47 -15.06 4.32
N GLU A 314 9.23 -15.93 5.30
CA GLU A 314 9.24 -17.39 5.10
C GLU A 314 8.18 -17.84 4.10
N ASP A 315 6.96 -17.27 4.21
CA ASP A 315 5.88 -17.53 3.26
C ASP A 315 6.27 -17.11 1.84
N ILE A 316 6.85 -15.94 1.65
CA ILE A 316 7.30 -15.47 0.33
C ILE A 316 8.33 -16.43 -0.26
N ARG A 317 9.28 -16.87 0.55
CA ARG A 317 10.30 -17.84 0.12
C ARG A 317 9.67 -19.17 -0.27
N PHE A 318 8.86 -19.74 0.62
CA PHE A 318 8.17 -21.02 0.37
C PHE A 318 7.31 -20.96 -0.89
N ILE A 319 6.50 -19.89 -1.02
CA ILE A 319 5.61 -19.70 -2.16
C ILE A 319 6.42 -19.62 -3.46
N ASN A 320 7.50 -18.83 -3.47
CA ASN A 320 8.34 -18.68 -4.65
C ASN A 320 8.98 -20.01 -5.10
N GLU A 321 9.41 -20.83 -4.14
CA GLU A 321 10.06 -22.11 -4.42
C GLU A 321 9.07 -23.20 -4.86
N ASN A 322 7.80 -23.18 -4.37
CA ASN A 322 6.86 -24.28 -4.52
C ASN A 322 5.66 -24.00 -5.44
N PHE A 323 5.41 -22.75 -5.84
CA PHE A 323 4.17 -22.39 -6.56
C PHE A 323 4.02 -23.12 -7.90
N GLN A 324 5.09 -23.26 -8.67
CA GLN A 324 5.04 -23.95 -9.97
C GLN A 324 4.63 -25.41 -9.80
N SER A 325 5.24 -26.11 -8.84
CA SER A 325 4.90 -27.51 -8.53
C SER A 325 3.49 -27.64 -7.97
N ALA A 326 3.03 -26.65 -7.19
CA ALA A 326 1.66 -26.63 -6.66
C ALA A 326 0.60 -26.52 -7.78
N LEU A 327 0.86 -25.75 -8.83
CA LEU A 327 0.01 -25.73 -10.01
C LEU A 327 -0.03 -27.10 -10.73
N GLU A 328 1.12 -27.74 -10.91
CA GLU A 328 1.22 -29.03 -11.58
C GLU A 328 0.57 -30.16 -10.77
N ASN A 329 0.70 -30.12 -9.45
CA ASN A 329 0.13 -31.09 -8.51
C ASN A 329 -1.35 -30.85 -8.16
N GLN A 330 -1.99 -29.84 -8.74
CA GLN A 330 -3.38 -29.45 -8.47
C GLN A 330 -3.63 -29.08 -6.98
N GLU A 331 -2.63 -28.51 -6.31
CA GLU A 331 -2.77 -27.99 -4.95
C GLU A 331 -3.47 -26.61 -4.92
N ILE A 332 -3.45 -25.91 -6.05
CA ILE A 332 -4.17 -24.65 -6.24
C ILE A 332 -5.60 -24.95 -6.65
N LEU A 333 -6.52 -24.70 -5.73
CA LEU A 333 -7.95 -24.94 -5.88
C LEU A 333 -8.67 -23.62 -6.18
N VAL A 334 -9.81 -23.70 -6.88
CA VAL A 334 -10.69 -22.55 -7.09
C VAL A 334 -11.99 -22.80 -6.33
N TYR A 335 -12.28 -21.94 -5.38
CA TYR A 335 -13.52 -21.90 -4.63
C TYR A 335 -14.42 -20.83 -5.24
N TYR A 336 -15.71 -21.00 -5.05
CA TYR A 336 -16.71 -20.10 -5.64
C TYR A 336 -17.60 -19.54 -4.55
N GLN A 337 -17.80 -18.22 -4.55
CA GLN A 337 -18.71 -17.57 -3.61
C GLN A 337 -19.97 -17.11 -4.34
N PRO A 338 -21.17 -17.40 -3.81
CA PRO A 338 -22.42 -17.03 -4.45
C PRO A 338 -22.68 -15.52 -4.41
N VAL A 339 -23.11 -14.99 -5.56
CA VAL A 339 -23.64 -13.64 -5.71
C VAL A 339 -25.14 -13.74 -5.97
N VAL A 340 -25.94 -13.06 -5.16
CA VAL A 340 -27.41 -13.10 -5.26
C VAL A 340 -27.98 -11.78 -5.74
N ARG A 341 -29.09 -11.84 -6.48
CA ARG A 341 -29.86 -10.66 -6.81
C ARG A 341 -30.70 -10.21 -5.62
N THR A 342 -30.53 -8.97 -5.18
CA THR A 342 -31.23 -8.47 -3.98
C THR A 342 -32.75 -8.50 -4.12
N LEU A 343 -33.27 -8.24 -5.31
CA LEU A 343 -34.70 -8.19 -5.57
C LEU A 343 -35.40 -9.53 -5.43
N THR A 344 -34.73 -10.65 -5.80
CA THR A 344 -35.34 -11.99 -5.87
C THR A 344 -34.71 -13.01 -4.94
N GLY A 345 -33.52 -12.76 -4.40
CA GLY A 345 -32.72 -13.74 -3.67
C GLY A 345 -32.15 -14.87 -4.54
N SER A 346 -32.25 -14.76 -5.88
CA SER A 346 -31.77 -15.80 -6.82
C SER A 346 -30.26 -15.68 -7.02
N LEU A 347 -29.59 -16.83 -7.27
CA LEU A 347 -28.18 -16.91 -7.62
C LEU A 347 -27.98 -16.29 -9.02
N CYS A 348 -27.23 -15.20 -9.10
CA CYS A 348 -27.01 -14.45 -10.35
C CYS A 348 -25.53 -14.31 -10.73
N GLY A 349 -24.62 -14.89 -9.96
CA GLY A 349 -23.18 -14.93 -10.21
C GLY A 349 -22.45 -15.82 -9.24
N LEU A 350 -21.21 -16.13 -9.58
CA LEU A 350 -20.22 -16.80 -8.73
C LEU A 350 -18.92 -16.01 -8.82
N GLU A 351 -18.26 -15.75 -7.70
CA GLU A 351 -16.90 -15.22 -7.70
C GLU A 351 -15.91 -16.35 -7.48
N ALA A 352 -14.93 -16.47 -8.39
CA ALA A 352 -13.86 -17.44 -8.32
C ALA A 352 -12.72 -16.91 -7.42
N LEU A 353 -12.39 -17.68 -6.41
CA LEU A 353 -11.43 -17.30 -5.37
C LEU A 353 -10.39 -18.42 -5.20
N ALA A 354 -9.12 -18.10 -5.42
CA ALA A 354 -8.04 -19.05 -5.24
C ALA A 354 -7.92 -19.54 -3.79
N ARG A 355 -7.56 -20.81 -3.65
CA ARG A 355 -7.16 -21.44 -2.38
C ARG A 355 -5.95 -22.32 -2.66
N TRP A 356 -4.99 -22.34 -1.76
CA TRP A 356 -3.86 -23.25 -1.88
C TRP A 356 -3.88 -24.29 -0.76
N ASN A 357 -4.08 -25.53 -1.11
CA ASN A 357 -4.03 -26.66 -0.18
C ASN A 357 -2.62 -27.27 -0.19
N SER A 358 -1.70 -26.61 0.52
CA SER A 358 -0.31 -27.05 0.59
C SER A 358 -0.14 -28.26 1.53
N PRO A 359 0.59 -29.31 1.12
CA PRO A 359 0.93 -30.43 2.02
C PRO A 359 1.73 -30.00 3.25
N GLU A 360 2.56 -28.95 3.13
CA GLU A 360 3.46 -28.50 4.21
C GLU A 360 2.81 -27.42 5.09
N LEU A 361 2.18 -26.41 4.48
CA LEU A 361 1.62 -25.25 5.20
C LEU A 361 0.11 -25.35 5.44
N GLY A 362 -0.53 -26.44 4.97
CA GLY A 362 -1.97 -26.63 5.06
C GLY A 362 -2.76 -25.69 4.14
N PHE A 363 -3.96 -25.32 4.54
CA PHE A 363 -4.87 -24.54 3.72
C PHE A 363 -4.59 -23.04 3.79
N LEU A 364 -4.00 -22.49 2.72
CA LEU A 364 -3.62 -21.08 2.62
C LEU A 364 -4.73 -20.24 2.00
N GLN A 365 -5.00 -19.10 2.63
CA GLN A 365 -5.92 -18.08 2.12
C GLN A 365 -5.21 -17.14 1.13
N PRO A 366 -5.93 -16.51 0.17
CA PRO A 366 -5.36 -15.60 -0.83
C PRO A 366 -4.46 -14.50 -0.25
N GLY A 367 -4.87 -13.89 0.86
CA GLY A 367 -4.09 -12.83 1.53
C GLY A 367 -2.70 -13.26 2.00
N ARG A 368 -2.42 -14.57 2.07
CA ARG A 368 -1.11 -15.08 2.46
C ARG A 368 -0.18 -15.33 1.27
N PHE A 369 -0.71 -15.72 0.09
CA PHE A 369 0.13 -16.09 -1.05
C PHE A 369 0.05 -15.14 -2.25
N ILE A 370 -1.05 -14.40 -2.46
CA ILE A 370 -1.15 -13.44 -3.56
C ILE A 370 -0.06 -12.35 -3.47
N PRO A 371 0.19 -11.69 -2.33
CA PRO A 371 1.25 -10.68 -2.23
C PRO A 371 2.65 -11.24 -2.54
N ALA A 372 2.90 -12.51 -2.20
CA ALA A 372 4.15 -13.17 -2.52
C ALA A 372 4.28 -13.41 -4.03
N LEU A 373 3.23 -13.89 -4.70
CA LEU A 373 3.20 -14.09 -6.15
C LEU A 373 3.31 -12.78 -6.92
N GLU A 374 2.75 -11.69 -6.42
CA GLU A 374 2.93 -10.36 -6.98
C GLU A 374 4.38 -9.89 -6.84
N SER A 375 4.98 -10.01 -5.66
CA SER A 375 6.36 -9.61 -5.41
C SER A 375 7.36 -10.37 -6.28
N THR A 376 7.09 -11.64 -6.56
CA THR A 376 7.90 -12.52 -7.42
C THR A 376 7.47 -12.51 -8.89
N ARG A 377 6.47 -11.69 -9.27
CA ARG A 377 5.94 -11.54 -10.63
C ARG A 377 5.37 -12.83 -11.23
N GLN A 378 4.83 -13.71 -10.39
CA GLN A 378 4.24 -15.00 -10.79
C GLN A 378 2.71 -14.99 -10.80
N ILE A 379 2.07 -13.90 -10.37
CA ILE A 379 0.60 -13.79 -10.22
C ILE A 379 -0.16 -14.15 -11.50
N HIS A 380 0.34 -13.75 -12.67
CA HIS A 380 -0.27 -14.04 -13.96
C HIS A 380 -0.44 -15.54 -14.26
N LEU A 381 0.37 -16.41 -13.65
CA LEU A 381 0.21 -17.86 -13.76
C LEU A 381 -0.97 -18.36 -12.93
N LEU A 382 -1.16 -17.79 -11.74
CA LEU A 382 -2.31 -18.04 -10.88
C LEU A 382 -3.61 -17.63 -11.58
N ASP A 383 -3.66 -16.40 -12.10
CA ASP A 383 -4.87 -15.84 -12.69
C ASP A 383 -5.24 -16.58 -13.98
N ARG A 384 -4.26 -16.99 -14.78
CA ARG A 384 -4.48 -17.93 -15.90
C ARG A 384 -5.08 -19.25 -15.45
N HIS A 385 -4.62 -19.81 -14.34
CA HIS A 385 -5.17 -21.05 -13.78
C HIS A 385 -6.62 -20.85 -13.34
N ILE A 386 -6.94 -19.78 -12.60
CA ILE A 386 -8.29 -19.45 -12.13
C ILE A 386 -9.25 -19.30 -13.31
N ILE A 387 -8.85 -18.56 -14.35
CA ILE A 387 -9.66 -18.35 -15.56
C ILE A 387 -9.97 -19.69 -16.22
N ARG A 388 -8.97 -20.55 -16.41
CA ARG A 388 -9.16 -21.86 -17.04
C ARG A 388 -10.06 -22.78 -16.23
N GLU A 389 -9.88 -22.87 -14.92
CA GLU A 389 -10.74 -23.69 -14.04
C GLU A 389 -12.16 -23.14 -13.97
N SER A 390 -12.36 -21.81 -14.02
CA SER A 390 -13.68 -21.19 -14.13
C SER A 390 -14.37 -21.53 -15.44
N CYS A 391 -13.66 -21.49 -16.56
CA CYS A 391 -14.20 -21.91 -17.87
C CYS A 391 -14.54 -23.40 -17.90
N LYS A 392 -13.71 -24.24 -17.31
CA LYS A 392 -13.92 -25.69 -17.19
C LYS A 392 -15.14 -26.01 -16.31
N LEU A 393 -15.31 -25.29 -15.18
CA LEU A 393 -16.51 -25.41 -14.35
C LEU A 393 -17.77 -25.06 -15.14
N TYR A 394 -17.75 -23.89 -15.82
CA TYR A 394 -18.90 -23.48 -16.64
C TYR A 394 -19.29 -24.57 -17.65
N ARG A 395 -18.31 -25.12 -18.37
CA ARG A 395 -18.54 -26.16 -19.36
C ARG A 395 -19.11 -27.43 -18.73
N ASN A 396 -18.53 -27.91 -17.66
CA ASN A 396 -18.98 -29.10 -16.92
C ASN A 396 -20.44 -28.97 -16.47
N LEU A 397 -20.80 -27.82 -15.89
CA LEU A 397 -22.19 -27.57 -15.47
C LEU A 397 -23.14 -27.52 -16.68
N ALA A 398 -22.74 -26.86 -17.75
CA ALA A 398 -23.55 -26.79 -18.98
C ALA A 398 -23.78 -28.18 -19.63
N ASP A 399 -22.73 -29.03 -19.66
CA ASP A 399 -22.82 -30.41 -20.16
C ASP A 399 -23.74 -31.31 -19.34
N ARG A 400 -23.80 -31.04 -18.02
CA ARG A 400 -24.73 -31.70 -17.11
C ARG A 400 -26.14 -31.12 -17.14
N GLY A 401 -26.41 -30.15 -18.02
CA GLY A 401 -27.70 -29.49 -18.18
C GLY A 401 -28.08 -28.48 -17.10
N TYR A 402 -27.09 -28.06 -16.29
CA TYR A 402 -27.31 -27.04 -15.27
C TYR A 402 -27.13 -25.64 -15.87
N ASN A 403 -27.95 -24.70 -15.41
CA ASN A 403 -27.79 -23.30 -15.76
C ASN A 403 -26.69 -22.70 -14.86
N CYS A 404 -25.47 -22.66 -15.37
CA CYS A 404 -24.35 -22.01 -14.68
C CYS A 404 -24.52 -20.49 -14.71
N PRO A 405 -24.53 -19.79 -13.55
CA PRO A 405 -24.50 -18.34 -13.53
C PRO A 405 -23.16 -17.83 -14.07
N PRO A 406 -23.07 -16.55 -14.48
CA PRO A 406 -21.79 -15.95 -14.85
C PRO A 406 -20.77 -16.06 -13.73
N ILE A 407 -19.49 -16.26 -14.09
CA ILE A 407 -18.38 -16.39 -13.15
C ILE A 407 -17.50 -15.13 -13.24
N SER A 408 -17.22 -14.52 -12.12
CA SER A 408 -16.27 -13.43 -12.01
C SER A 408 -14.93 -13.89 -11.42
N PHE A 409 -13.85 -13.23 -11.81
CA PHE A 409 -12.51 -13.45 -11.31
C PHE A 409 -11.73 -12.14 -11.25
N ASN A 410 -10.84 -12.05 -10.28
CA ASN A 410 -9.95 -10.93 -10.08
C ASN A 410 -8.74 -11.00 -11.00
N LEU A 411 -8.21 -9.85 -11.41
CA LEU A 411 -6.93 -9.70 -12.09
C LEU A 411 -6.04 -8.75 -11.33
N SER A 412 -4.74 -9.08 -11.31
CA SER A 412 -3.73 -8.21 -10.75
C SER A 412 -3.27 -7.15 -11.76
N ARG A 413 -2.80 -6.03 -11.26
CA ARG A 413 -2.10 -5.01 -12.05
C ARG A 413 -0.95 -5.59 -12.88
N LEU A 414 -0.24 -6.55 -12.30
CA LEU A 414 0.91 -7.19 -12.94
C LEU A 414 0.54 -8.03 -14.17
N ASP A 415 -0.69 -8.53 -14.26
CA ASP A 415 -1.13 -9.27 -15.45
C ASP A 415 -1.01 -8.42 -16.70
N PHE A 416 -1.47 -7.18 -16.64
CA PHE A 416 -1.38 -6.24 -17.75
C PHE A 416 0.06 -5.86 -18.12
N GLN A 417 1.01 -6.06 -17.22
CA GLN A 417 2.44 -5.80 -17.47
C GLN A 417 3.18 -7.05 -18.00
N LEU A 418 2.74 -8.25 -17.61
CA LEU A 418 3.44 -9.51 -17.81
C LEU A 418 2.92 -10.32 -18.99
N CYS A 419 1.64 -10.15 -19.38
CA CYS A 419 1.03 -10.91 -20.47
C CYS A 419 -0.01 -10.10 -21.25
N ASP A 420 -0.48 -10.64 -22.40
CA ASP A 420 -1.68 -10.15 -23.08
C ASP A 420 -2.91 -10.76 -22.41
N VAL A 421 -3.50 -9.99 -21.46
CA VAL A 421 -4.67 -10.37 -20.66
C VAL A 421 -5.85 -10.74 -21.58
N TYR A 422 -6.06 -9.97 -22.63
CA TYR A 422 -7.15 -10.23 -23.57
C TYR A 422 -7.02 -11.61 -24.20
N SER A 423 -5.88 -11.94 -24.78
CA SER A 423 -5.63 -13.25 -25.38
C SER A 423 -5.75 -14.38 -24.34
N MET A 424 -5.22 -14.15 -23.13
CA MET A 424 -5.31 -15.14 -22.04
C MET A 424 -6.76 -15.52 -21.71
N ILE A 425 -7.69 -14.55 -21.68
CA ILE A 425 -9.10 -14.79 -21.34
C ILE A 425 -9.84 -15.38 -22.54
N VAL A 426 -9.62 -14.85 -23.74
CA VAL A 426 -10.28 -15.34 -24.97
C VAL A 426 -9.88 -16.78 -25.26
N ASP A 427 -8.59 -17.09 -25.22
CA ASP A 427 -8.11 -18.47 -25.46
C ASP A 427 -8.72 -19.48 -24.49
N ALA A 428 -8.87 -19.09 -23.21
CA ALA A 428 -9.54 -19.94 -22.23
C ALA A 428 -11.04 -20.09 -22.50
N ALA A 429 -11.74 -18.99 -22.80
CA ALA A 429 -13.17 -19.03 -23.11
C ALA A 429 -13.45 -19.87 -24.36
N ASP A 430 -12.69 -19.69 -25.43
CA ASP A 430 -12.84 -20.42 -26.69
C ASP A 430 -12.48 -21.91 -26.51
N CYS A 431 -11.41 -22.22 -25.76
CA CYS A 431 -11.01 -23.61 -25.50
C CYS A 431 -12.11 -24.44 -24.84
N PHE A 432 -12.92 -23.83 -23.97
CA PHE A 432 -14.01 -24.49 -23.25
C PHE A 432 -15.41 -24.15 -23.81
N ASN A 433 -15.51 -23.45 -24.93
CA ASN A 433 -16.79 -22.99 -25.52
C ASN A 433 -17.65 -22.22 -24.49
N VAL A 434 -17.05 -21.28 -23.76
CA VAL A 434 -17.75 -20.42 -22.80
C VAL A 434 -18.16 -19.12 -23.50
N PRO A 435 -19.45 -18.76 -23.53
CA PRO A 435 -19.83 -17.44 -24.04
C PRO A 435 -19.18 -16.31 -23.23
N HIS A 436 -18.58 -15.33 -23.90
CA HIS A 436 -17.81 -14.26 -23.26
C HIS A 436 -18.62 -13.50 -22.21
N ASN A 437 -19.92 -13.29 -22.45
CA ASN A 437 -20.84 -12.63 -21.51
C ASN A 437 -21.12 -13.45 -20.22
N ARG A 438 -20.56 -14.64 -20.09
CA ARG A 438 -20.60 -15.47 -18.88
C ARG A 438 -19.37 -15.30 -18.00
N LEU A 439 -18.38 -14.55 -18.46
CA LEU A 439 -17.18 -14.22 -17.72
C LEU A 439 -17.19 -12.73 -17.34
N ARG A 440 -16.85 -12.44 -16.10
CA ARG A 440 -16.78 -11.09 -15.54
C ARG A 440 -15.40 -10.86 -14.98
N ILE A 441 -14.81 -9.74 -15.32
CA ILE A 441 -13.43 -9.38 -14.98
C ILE A 441 -13.47 -8.33 -13.91
N GLU A 442 -12.84 -8.59 -12.78
CA GLU A 442 -12.80 -7.68 -11.63
C GLU A 442 -11.44 -6.99 -11.57
N LEU A 443 -11.44 -5.66 -11.50
CA LEU A 443 -10.26 -4.80 -11.45
C LEU A 443 -10.40 -3.86 -10.27
N THR A 444 -9.34 -3.68 -9.49
CA THR A 444 -9.32 -2.68 -8.42
C THR A 444 -9.12 -1.26 -8.97
N GLU A 445 -9.48 -0.23 -8.20
CA GLU A 445 -9.37 1.17 -8.65
C GLU A 445 -7.93 1.57 -8.95
N ASP A 446 -6.96 1.14 -8.13
CA ASP A 446 -5.54 1.43 -8.27
C ASP A 446 -4.93 0.91 -9.59
N ILE A 447 -5.43 -0.23 -10.10
CA ILE A 447 -5.02 -0.75 -11.40
C ILE A 447 -5.33 0.25 -12.52
N ILE A 448 -6.49 0.89 -12.42
CA ILE A 448 -6.98 1.84 -13.44
C ILE A 448 -6.26 3.18 -13.30
N GLU A 449 -6.00 3.63 -12.09
CA GLU A 449 -5.39 4.94 -11.79
C GLU A 449 -3.91 5.03 -12.22
N GLU A 450 -3.17 3.92 -12.21
CA GLU A 450 -1.74 3.89 -12.56
C GLU A 450 -1.47 4.29 -14.02
N ASP A 451 -2.28 3.80 -14.98
CA ASP A 451 -2.21 4.15 -16.41
C ASP A 451 -3.61 4.16 -17.03
N VAL A 452 -4.32 5.26 -16.78
CA VAL A 452 -5.72 5.44 -17.19
C VAL A 452 -5.92 5.24 -18.68
N ASP A 453 -5.02 5.73 -19.54
CA ASP A 453 -5.18 5.65 -20.99
C ASP A 453 -4.96 4.23 -21.51
N ARG A 454 -4.02 3.50 -20.95
CA ARG A 454 -3.82 2.09 -21.25
C ARG A 454 -5.02 1.26 -20.80
N MET A 455 -5.42 1.42 -19.54
CA MET A 455 -6.53 0.65 -18.97
C MET A 455 -7.86 0.95 -19.68
N ARG A 456 -8.09 2.19 -20.11
CA ARG A 456 -9.24 2.54 -20.94
C ARG A 456 -9.26 1.75 -22.27
N ARG A 457 -8.11 1.57 -22.91
CA ARG A 457 -8.02 0.76 -24.16
C ARG A 457 -8.28 -0.71 -23.88
N GLU A 458 -7.67 -1.28 -22.87
CA GLU A 458 -7.83 -2.69 -22.50
C GLU A 458 -9.27 -3.01 -22.08
N ILE A 459 -9.88 -2.18 -21.23
CA ILE A 459 -11.28 -2.32 -20.81
C ILE A 459 -12.22 -2.27 -22.04
N ARG A 460 -12.01 -1.32 -22.95
CA ARG A 460 -12.81 -1.25 -24.20
C ARG A 460 -12.63 -2.49 -25.07
N ARG A 461 -11.40 -3.00 -25.18
CA ARG A 461 -11.10 -4.22 -25.94
C ARG A 461 -11.85 -5.43 -25.38
N LEU A 462 -11.81 -5.62 -24.07
CA LEU A 462 -12.52 -6.68 -23.36
C LEU A 462 -14.05 -6.56 -23.51
N ARG A 463 -14.60 -5.37 -23.28
CA ARG A 463 -16.05 -5.14 -23.41
C ARG A 463 -16.54 -5.29 -24.84
N SER A 464 -15.76 -4.86 -25.84
CA SER A 464 -16.09 -5.06 -27.26
C SER A 464 -16.13 -6.53 -27.67
N ALA A 465 -15.37 -7.39 -26.99
CA ALA A 465 -15.43 -8.83 -27.16
C ALA A 465 -16.61 -9.49 -26.42
N GLY A 466 -17.38 -8.74 -25.64
CA GLY A 466 -18.57 -9.21 -24.92
C GLY A 466 -18.35 -9.62 -23.49
N PHE A 467 -17.16 -9.39 -22.93
CA PHE A 467 -16.91 -9.56 -21.51
C PHE A 467 -17.51 -8.40 -20.70
N HIS A 468 -17.84 -8.65 -19.43
CA HIS A 468 -18.23 -7.62 -18.49
C HIS A 468 -17.06 -7.26 -17.59
N VAL A 469 -16.81 -5.97 -17.40
CA VAL A 469 -15.72 -5.46 -16.53
C VAL A 469 -16.31 -4.76 -15.33
N TRP A 470 -15.86 -5.14 -14.15
CA TRP A 470 -16.32 -4.65 -12.86
C TRP A 470 -15.17 -3.96 -12.11
N ILE A 471 -15.49 -2.92 -11.33
CA ILE A 471 -14.55 -2.33 -10.39
C ILE A 471 -14.77 -2.97 -9.03
N ASP A 472 -13.70 -3.54 -8.47
CA ASP A 472 -13.67 -4.08 -7.11
C ASP A 472 -13.22 -3.04 -6.08
N GLY A 473 -13.84 -3.07 -4.90
CA GLY A 473 -13.49 -2.19 -3.78
C GLY A 473 -13.81 -0.71 -4.01
N PHE A 474 -14.83 -0.39 -4.81
CA PHE A 474 -15.21 0.99 -5.12
C PHE A 474 -15.44 1.84 -3.88
N GLY A 475 -14.80 3.02 -3.86
CA GLY A 475 -14.86 3.95 -2.72
C GLY A 475 -13.71 3.80 -1.72
N ARG A 476 -12.73 2.92 -1.96
CA ARG A 476 -11.49 2.79 -1.15
C ARG A 476 -10.36 3.66 -1.69
N GLY A 477 -10.37 3.97 -3.00
CA GLY A 477 -9.36 4.77 -3.68
C GLY A 477 -9.49 6.27 -3.36
N HIS A 478 -8.44 7.02 -3.67
CA HIS A 478 -8.43 8.46 -3.46
C HIS A 478 -9.31 9.22 -4.47
N ASP A 479 -9.64 8.62 -5.62
CA ASP A 479 -10.28 9.32 -6.74
C ASP A 479 -11.32 8.47 -7.51
N SER A 480 -12.13 7.72 -6.78
CA SER A 480 -13.16 6.81 -7.34
C SER A 480 -14.08 7.45 -8.38
N ILE A 481 -14.40 8.75 -8.21
CA ILE A 481 -15.24 9.48 -9.17
C ILE A 481 -14.53 9.71 -10.49
N ASN A 482 -13.23 10.05 -10.47
CA ASN A 482 -12.45 10.21 -11.69
C ASN A 482 -12.23 8.88 -12.42
N THR A 483 -12.12 7.78 -11.69
CA THR A 483 -12.07 6.44 -12.28
C THR A 483 -13.31 6.19 -13.13
N LEU A 484 -14.53 6.40 -12.59
CA LEU A 484 -15.79 6.24 -13.34
C LEU A 484 -15.96 7.23 -14.48
N LYS A 485 -15.38 8.43 -14.37
CA LYS A 485 -15.38 9.42 -15.48
C LYS A 485 -14.51 8.97 -16.64
N ASN A 486 -13.42 8.26 -16.36
CA ASN A 486 -12.37 7.95 -17.34
C ASN A 486 -12.57 6.61 -18.05
N VAL A 487 -13.21 5.63 -17.40
CA VAL A 487 -13.42 4.29 -17.95
C VAL A 487 -14.89 3.87 -17.93
N GLU A 488 -15.31 3.13 -18.93
CA GLU A 488 -16.64 2.56 -19.01
C GLU A 488 -16.64 1.14 -18.44
N VAL A 489 -17.31 0.94 -17.31
CA VAL A 489 -17.45 -0.36 -16.65
C VAL A 489 -18.91 -0.77 -16.53
N ASP A 490 -19.16 -2.06 -16.32
CA ASP A 490 -20.51 -2.62 -16.27
C ASP A 490 -21.08 -2.65 -14.84
N ALA A 491 -20.21 -2.80 -13.82
CA ALA A 491 -20.63 -2.80 -12.42
C ALA A 491 -19.54 -2.27 -11.49
N VAL A 492 -19.95 -1.87 -10.28
CA VAL A 492 -19.07 -1.55 -9.14
C VAL A 492 -19.43 -2.43 -7.96
N LYS A 493 -18.38 -2.95 -7.27
CA LYS A 493 -18.47 -3.71 -6.03
C LYS A 493 -18.17 -2.79 -4.86
N ILE A 494 -19.08 -2.69 -3.91
CA ILE A 494 -18.99 -1.79 -2.73
C ILE A 494 -18.78 -2.66 -1.49
N ASP A 495 -17.64 -2.46 -0.82
CA ASP A 495 -17.31 -3.21 0.39
C ASP A 495 -18.06 -2.66 1.61
N MET A 496 -18.80 -3.54 2.29
CA MET A 496 -19.55 -3.18 3.50
C MET A 496 -18.68 -3.16 4.76
N ARG A 497 -17.49 -3.73 4.76
CA ARG A 497 -16.61 -3.83 5.94
C ARG A 497 -16.18 -2.46 6.50
N PRO A 498 -15.74 -1.48 5.70
CA PRO A 498 -15.40 -0.15 6.21
C PRO A 498 -16.60 0.62 6.74
N ILE A 499 -17.81 0.23 6.31
CA ILE A 499 -19.06 0.88 6.72
C ILE A 499 -19.47 0.44 8.13
N GLY A 500 -19.07 -0.75 8.55
CA GLY A 500 -19.30 -1.29 9.89
C GLY A 500 -20.80 -1.39 10.23
N GLU A 501 -21.18 -0.85 11.40
CA GLU A 501 -22.58 -0.79 11.78
C GLU A 501 -23.36 0.20 10.91
N LEU A 502 -24.58 -0.19 10.51
CA LEU A 502 -25.51 0.66 9.75
C LEU A 502 -26.03 1.82 10.63
N ASN A 503 -25.24 2.87 10.75
CA ASN A 503 -25.67 4.14 11.32
C ASN A 503 -26.24 5.08 10.26
N PHE A 504 -26.90 6.16 10.68
CA PHE A 504 -27.55 7.10 9.77
C PHE A 504 -26.59 7.65 8.69
N ARG A 505 -25.33 7.97 9.07
CA ARG A 505 -24.36 8.55 8.15
C ARG A 505 -23.87 7.52 7.12
N SER A 506 -23.56 6.31 7.56
CA SER A 506 -23.13 5.22 6.68
C SER A 506 -24.24 4.81 5.70
N MET A 507 -25.49 4.78 6.16
CA MET A 507 -26.65 4.52 5.31
C MET A 507 -26.82 5.59 4.22
N GLN A 508 -26.67 6.87 4.55
CA GLN A 508 -26.76 7.98 3.59
C GLN A 508 -25.63 7.95 2.54
N ILE A 509 -24.42 7.58 2.94
CA ILE A 509 -23.27 7.42 2.02
C ILE A 509 -23.57 6.29 1.03
N LEU A 510 -23.97 5.12 1.50
CA LEU A 510 -24.31 3.99 0.65
C LEU A 510 -25.44 4.31 -0.34
N GLU A 511 -26.53 4.89 0.17
CA GLU A 511 -27.65 5.29 -0.69
C GLU A 511 -27.21 6.26 -1.79
N SER A 512 -26.39 7.26 -1.44
CA SER A 512 -25.87 8.25 -2.39
C SER A 512 -24.95 7.60 -3.43
N THR A 513 -24.09 6.68 -3.02
CA THR A 513 -23.16 5.94 -3.90
C THR A 513 -23.92 5.05 -4.88
N ILE A 514 -24.88 4.28 -4.39
CA ILE A 514 -25.70 3.42 -5.26
C ILE A 514 -26.54 4.23 -6.22
N ARG A 515 -27.14 5.33 -5.76
CA ARG A 515 -27.91 6.23 -6.61
C ARG A 515 -27.04 6.86 -7.72
N MET A 516 -25.82 7.28 -7.38
CA MET A 516 -24.86 7.82 -8.35
C MET A 516 -24.53 6.77 -9.43
N ALA A 517 -24.11 5.54 -9.05
CA ALA A 517 -23.79 4.49 -9.98
C ALA A 517 -24.95 4.18 -10.92
N LYS A 518 -26.16 4.05 -10.39
CA LYS A 518 -27.39 3.82 -11.17
C LYS A 518 -27.70 4.96 -12.15
N SER A 519 -27.46 6.22 -11.75
CA SER A 519 -27.74 7.40 -12.61
C SER A 519 -26.89 7.42 -13.88
N ILE A 520 -25.72 6.79 -13.84
CA ILE A 520 -24.81 6.66 -15.00
C ILE A 520 -24.89 5.26 -15.67
N GLY A 521 -25.85 4.43 -15.23
CA GLY A 521 -26.15 3.14 -15.87
C GLY A 521 -25.24 1.99 -15.45
N ILE A 522 -24.51 2.13 -14.32
CA ILE A 522 -23.60 1.12 -13.78
C ILE A 522 -24.35 0.26 -12.76
N GLU A 523 -24.22 -1.08 -12.86
CA GLU A 523 -24.76 -2.02 -11.89
C GLU A 523 -24.03 -1.91 -10.54
N THR A 524 -24.74 -2.26 -9.45
CA THR A 524 -24.16 -2.22 -8.10
C THR A 524 -24.20 -3.60 -7.45
N LEU A 525 -23.08 -3.96 -6.80
CA LEU A 525 -22.95 -5.15 -5.97
C LEU A 525 -22.40 -4.73 -4.61
N ALA A 526 -23.04 -5.17 -3.53
CA ALA A 526 -22.53 -5.00 -2.19
C ALA A 526 -21.84 -6.28 -1.71
N GLU A 527 -20.61 -6.14 -1.23
CA GLU A 527 -19.80 -7.23 -0.70
C GLU A 527 -19.81 -7.27 0.84
N ALA A 528 -19.41 -8.41 1.40
CA ALA A 528 -19.33 -8.64 2.83
C ALA A 528 -20.68 -8.41 3.56
N VAL A 529 -21.77 -8.80 2.94
CA VAL A 529 -23.09 -8.78 3.58
C VAL A 529 -23.21 -9.95 4.53
N GLU A 530 -23.37 -9.67 5.83
CA GLU A 530 -23.35 -10.68 6.88
C GLU A 530 -24.70 -10.84 7.60
N THR A 531 -25.54 -9.78 7.59
CA THR A 531 -26.80 -9.77 8.32
C THR A 531 -28.00 -9.53 7.42
N GLU A 532 -29.17 -10.04 7.83
CA GLU A 532 -30.44 -9.81 7.16
C GLU A 532 -30.80 -8.30 7.12
N ALA A 533 -30.46 -7.56 8.18
CA ALA A 533 -30.68 -6.11 8.23
C ALA A 533 -29.89 -5.36 7.15
N GLN A 534 -28.63 -5.75 6.91
CA GLN A 534 -27.84 -5.19 5.82
C GLN A 534 -28.49 -5.52 4.44
N TYR A 535 -28.92 -6.75 4.27
CA TYR A 535 -29.56 -7.20 3.03
C TYR A 535 -30.84 -6.43 2.72
N GLU A 536 -31.76 -6.32 3.70
CA GLU A 536 -33.01 -5.58 3.54
C GLU A 536 -32.76 -4.07 3.31
N PHE A 537 -31.76 -3.49 3.97
CA PHE A 537 -31.37 -2.12 3.70
C PHE A 537 -30.87 -1.94 2.27
N LEU A 538 -29.94 -2.80 1.79
CA LEU A 538 -29.43 -2.78 0.43
C LEU A 538 -30.56 -2.91 -0.62
N LYS A 539 -31.51 -3.79 -0.35
CA LYS A 539 -32.71 -3.98 -1.17
C LYS A 539 -33.54 -2.68 -1.18
N SER A 540 -33.69 -2.01 -0.03
CA SER A 540 -34.49 -0.79 0.10
C SER A 540 -33.92 0.40 -0.68
N ILE A 541 -32.60 0.49 -0.83
CA ILE A 541 -31.95 1.53 -1.62
C ILE A 541 -31.67 1.12 -3.07
N GLY A 542 -32.08 -0.11 -3.44
CA GLY A 542 -32.00 -0.63 -4.80
C GLY A 542 -30.62 -1.05 -5.26
N CYS A 543 -29.78 -1.55 -4.36
CA CYS A 543 -28.57 -2.29 -4.73
C CYS A 543 -28.99 -3.53 -5.52
N GLU A 544 -28.38 -3.81 -6.66
CA GLU A 544 -28.87 -4.86 -7.55
C GLU A 544 -28.43 -6.27 -7.14
N LYS A 545 -27.24 -6.39 -6.60
CA LYS A 545 -26.61 -7.66 -6.23
C LYS A 545 -25.98 -7.57 -4.84
N ALA A 546 -25.89 -8.70 -4.17
CA ALA A 546 -25.25 -8.81 -2.88
C ALA A 546 -24.44 -10.11 -2.80
N GLN A 547 -23.33 -10.04 -2.07
CA GLN A 547 -22.42 -11.14 -1.78
C GLN A 547 -21.95 -11.05 -0.34
N GLY A 548 -21.81 -12.18 0.34
CA GLY A 548 -21.33 -12.21 1.72
C GLY A 548 -21.69 -13.50 2.43
N PHE A 549 -21.25 -13.60 3.68
CA PHE A 549 -21.46 -14.82 4.49
C PHE A 549 -22.92 -15.09 4.82
N LEU A 550 -23.78 -14.09 4.71
CA LEU A 550 -25.23 -14.28 4.80
C LEU A 550 -25.73 -15.28 3.76
N PHE A 551 -25.16 -15.27 2.56
CA PHE A 551 -25.58 -16.12 1.44
C PHE A 551 -24.76 -17.40 1.34
N GLY A 552 -23.46 -17.32 1.62
CA GLY A 552 -22.53 -18.45 1.60
C GLY A 552 -21.08 -18.01 1.72
N LYS A 553 -20.26 -18.87 2.30
CA LYS A 553 -18.81 -18.74 2.24
C LYS A 553 -18.33 -19.24 0.86
N PRO A 554 -17.10 -18.89 0.44
CA PRO A 554 -16.47 -19.55 -0.69
C PRO A 554 -16.41 -21.08 -0.44
N GLU A 555 -16.92 -21.84 -1.37
CA GLU A 555 -17.03 -23.32 -1.30
C GLU A 555 -16.58 -23.93 -2.64
N GLU A 556 -16.37 -25.25 -2.65
CA GLU A 556 -16.11 -25.98 -3.87
C GLU A 556 -17.31 -25.90 -4.82
N SER A 557 -17.05 -26.15 -6.12
CA SER A 557 -17.98 -25.88 -7.20
C SER A 557 -19.41 -26.45 -7.01
N ASP A 558 -19.55 -27.69 -6.59
CA ASP A 558 -20.85 -28.35 -6.45
C ASP A 558 -21.68 -27.78 -5.29
N ALA A 559 -21.01 -27.38 -4.20
CA ALA A 559 -21.66 -26.72 -3.06
C ALA A 559 -22.07 -25.28 -3.39
N ALA A 560 -21.20 -24.53 -4.10
CA ALA A 560 -21.45 -23.14 -4.44
C ALA A 560 -22.64 -22.93 -5.39
N VAL A 561 -22.92 -23.89 -6.29
CA VAL A 561 -24.12 -23.86 -7.16
C VAL A 561 -25.39 -24.38 -6.48
N GLY A 562 -25.33 -24.64 -5.16
CA GLY A 562 -26.49 -25.06 -4.37
C GLY A 562 -26.93 -26.50 -4.57
N GLN A 563 -26.06 -27.38 -5.09
CA GLN A 563 -26.38 -28.81 -5.29
C GLN A 563 -26.14 -29.64 -4.02
N SER A 564 -25.19 -29.27 -3.19
CA SER A 564 -24.83 -29.98 -1.97
C SER A 564 -24.71 -29.10 -0.71
N GLY A 565 -24.91 -27.78 -0.81
CA GLY A 565 -24.75 -26.84 0.31
C GLY A 565 -25.98 -26.67 1.18
N SER A 566 -25.82 -25.93 2.28
CA SER A 566 -26.86 -25.62 3.27
C SER A 566 -28.00 -24.73 2.77
N ARG A 567 -27.78 -23.96 1.70
CA ARG A 567 -28.80 -23.12 1.05
C ARG A 567 -28.97 -23.53 -0.43
N LYS A 568 -30.20 -23.84 -0.80
CA LYS A 568 -30.57 -24.09 -2.20
C LYS A 568 -30.99 -22.78 -2.83
N PHE A 569 -30.18 -22.25 -3.74
CA PHE A 569 -30.54 -21.08 -4.55
C PHE A 569 -31.25 -21.54 -5.83
N LYS A 570 -32.25 -20.77 -6.24
CA LYS A 570 -32.72 -20.82 -7.63
C LYS A 570 -31.72 -20.05 -8.48
N SER A 571 -31.08 -20.70 -9.45
CA SER A 571 -30.19 -20.03 -10.40
C SER A 571 -31.00 -19.20 -11.40
N GLU A 572 -30.61 -17.94 -11.57
CA GLU A 572 -31.18 -16.99 -12.53
C GLU A 572 -30.70 -17.33 -13.93
N GLU A 573 -31.62 -17.39 -14.89
CA GLU A 573 -31.22 -17.50 -16.32
C GLU A 573 -30.60 -16.17 -16.79
N TYR A 574 -29.73 -16.22 -17.80
CA TYR A 574 -29.05 -15.01 -18.28
C TYR A 574 -30.00 -13.91 -18.76
N ASP A 575 -31.03 -14.29 -19.53
CA ASP A 575 -32.03 -13.34 -20.02
C ASP A 575 -33.00 -12.92 -18.91
N GLU A 576 -33.21 -13.74 -17.88
CA GLU A 576 -33.89 -13.39 -16.66
C GLU A 576 -33.11 -12.30 -15.88
N GLY A 577 -31.74 -12.35 -15.90
CA GLY A 577 -30.89 -11.31 -15.36
C GLY A 577 -31.09 -9.95 -16.03
N LYS A 578 -31.17 -9.91 -17.36
CA LYS A 578 -31.48 -8.68 -18.12
C LYS A 578 -32.88 -8.14 -17.79
N TYR A 579 -33.82 -9.04 -17.61
CA TYR A 579 -35.19 -8.70 -17.25
C TYR A 579 -35.26 -7.96 -15.90
N TYR A 580 -34.58 -8.47 -14.85
CA TYR A 580 -34.56 -7.82 -13.55
C TYR A 580 -33.64 -6.58 -13.48
N HIS A 581 -32.56 -6.54 -14.26
CA HIS A 581 -31.68 -5.37 -14.34
C HIS A 581 -32.47 -4.10 -14.74
N THR A 582 -33.50 -4.21 -15.55
CA THR A 582 -34.34 -3.06 -15.93
C THR A 582 -35.05 -2.46 -14.73
N ALA A 583 -35.50 -3.27 -13.75
CA ALA A 583 -36.04 -2.78 -12.48
C ALA A 583 -34.94 -2.15 -11.63
N GLY A 584 -33.73 -2.71 -11.66
CA GLY A 584 -32.55 -2.18 -10.95
C GLY A 584 -32.26 -0.71 -11.25
N LYS A 585 -32.58 -0.22 -12.44
CA LYS A 585 -32.42 1.20 -12.84
C LYS A 585 -33.38 2.18 -12.15
N MET A 586 -34.41 1.69 -11.48
CA MET A 586 -35.38 2.57 -10.80
C MET A 586 -34.80 3.13 -9.49
N ASP A 587 -35.27 4.32 -9.11
CA ASP A 587 -34.93 4.95 -7.83
C ASP A 587 -35.79 4.35 -6.70
N PHE A 588 -35.27 3.35 -6.04
CA PHE A 588 -35.92 2.65 -4.92
C PHE A 588 -36.06 3.54 -3.66
N ALA A 589 -35.07 4.39 -3.43
CA ALA A 589 -35.03 5.32 -2.28
C ALA A 589 -35.88 6.58 -2.52
N SER A 590 -36.68 6.60 -3.59
CA SER A 590 -37.57 7.69 -3.91
C SER A 590 -38.58 7.94 -2.76
N LYS A 591 -38.84 9.20 -2.45
CA LYS A 591 -39.94 9.59 -1.56
C LYS A 591 -41.34 9.43 -2.21
N ILE A 592 -41.37 9.11 -3.50
CA ILE A 592 -42.60 8.81 -4.21
C ILE A 592 -42.97 7.34 -3.91
N PRO A 593 -44.24 7.06 -3.54
CA PRO A 593 -44.73 5.70 -3.37
C PRO A 593 -44.43 4.81 -4.58
N LEU A 594 -43.57 3.79 -4.43
CA LEU A 594 -43.10 2.90 -5.49
C LEU A 594 -43.28 1.45 -5.06
N GLY A 595 -44.00 0.67 -5.86
CA GLY A 595 -44.07 -0.78 -5.80
C GLY A 595 -43.55 -1.41 -7.10
N ILE A 596 -42.81 -2.52 -6.99
CA ILE A 596 -42.38 -3.34 -8.13
C ILE A 596 -42.97 -4.71 -7.95
N PHE A 597 -43.65 -5.21 -8.95
CA PHE A 597 -44.27 -6.53 -8.92
C PHE A 597 -44.12 -7.25 -10.25
N GLU A 598 -44.06 -8.54 -10.14
CA GLU A 598 -44.06 -9.46 -11.28
C GLU A 598 -45.43 -10.12 -11.39
N ALA A 599 -45.94 -10.25 -12.59
CA ALA A 599 -47.17 -10.94 -12.86
C ALA A 599 -47.03 -11.91 -14.05
N ASN A 600 -47.69 -13.03 -13.93
CA ASN A 600 -48.02 -13.93 -15.05
C ASN A 600 -49.53 -14.12 -15.14
N ASP A 601 -50.01 -15.01 -15.97
CA ASP A 601 -51.45 -15.23 -16.15
C ASP A 601 -52.17 -15.75 -14.89
N ARG A 602 -51.41 -16.26 -13.90
CA ARG A 602 -51.97 -16.93 -12.70
C ARG A 602 -51.65 -16.25 -11.40
N LYS A 603 -50.55 -15.49 -11.33
CA LYS A 603 -50.02 -15.01 -10.06
C LYS A 603 -49.37 -13.63 -10.19
N VAL A 604 -49.66 -12.78 -9.21
CA VAL A 604 -48.94 -11.51 -8.97
C VAL A 604 -48.09 -11.65 -7.73
N THR A 605 -46.85 -11.21 -7.82
CA THR A 605 -45.92 -11.24 -6.69
C THR A 605 -45.25 -9.88 -6.55
N PHE A 606 -45.36 -9.24 -5.39
CA PHE A 606 -44.57 -8.05 -5.11
C PHE A 606 -43.12 -8.45 -4.85
N LEU A 607 -42.23 -7.81 -5.55
CA LEU A 607 -40.79 -7.97 -5.41
C LEU A 607 -40.24 -6.91 -4.47
N TYR A 608 -40.81 -5.71 -4.53
CA TYR A 608 -40.40 -4.59 -3.71
C TYR A 608 -41.56 -3.59 -3.51
N ALA A 609 -41.60 -2.96 -2.35
CA ALA A 609 -42.46 -1.82 -2.04
C ALA A 609 -41.73 -0.90 -1.04
N ASN A 610 -41.52 0.39 -1.39
CA ASN A 610 -40.92 1.32 -0.47
C ASN A 610 -41.88 1.75 0.65
N ASP A 611 -41.36 2.31 1.73
CA ASP A 611 -42.18 2.74 2.88
C ASP A 611 -43.31 3.72 2.49
N PRO A 612 -43.06 4.75 1.63
CA PRO A 612 -44.14 5.59 1.15
C PRO A 612 -45.27 4.80 0.45
N PHE A 613 -44.93 3.75 -0.30
CA PHE A 613 -45.93 2.90 -0.95
C PHE A 613 -46.73 2.07 0.05
N ARG A 614 -46.09 1.48 1.04
CA ARG A 614 -46.73 0.75 2.14
C ARG A 614 -47.66 1.65 2.94
N GLN A 615 -47.17 2.84 3.27
CA GLN A 615 -47.95 3.84 3.99
C GLN A 615 -49.18 4.32 3.17
N ALA A 616 -48.98 4.61 1.88
CA ALA A 616 -50.08 4.99 0.99
C ALA A 616 -51.16 3.90 0.89
N LEU A 617 -50.76 2.62 0.83
CA LEU A 617 -51.72 1.49 0.88
C LEU A 617 -52.48 1.45 2.19
N GLN A 618 -51.85 1.65 3.34
CA GLN A 618 -52.51 1.68 4.65
C GLN A 618 -53.51 2.84 4.77
N GLU A 619 -53.15 4.03 4.28
CA GLU A 619 -54.03 5.21 4.25
C GLU A 619 -55.28 4.99 3.39
N THR A 620 -55.18 4.14 2.35
CA THR A 620 -56.31 3.78 1.51
C THR A 620 -57.30 2.83 2.18
N GLY A 621 -56.94 2.24 3.33
CA GLY A 621 -57.65 1.11 3.92
C GLY A 621 -57.43 -0.18 3.11
N SER A 622 -56.47 -0.17 2.21
CA SER A 622 -56.09 -1.32 1.40
C SER A 622 -55.13 -2.25 2.17
N LEU A 623 -55.04 -3.45 1.67
CA LEU A 623 -54.22 -4.54 2.18
C LEU A 623 -52.70 -4.14 2.07
N ASP A 624 -51.89 -4.73 2.93
CA ASP A 624 -50.42 -4.75 2.73
C ASP A 624 -50.05 -5.28 1.31
N PRO A 625 -48.82 -5.04 0.83
CA PRO A 625 -48.42 -5.44 -0.54
C PRO A 625 -48.64 -6.94 -0.82
N GLU A 626 -48.42 -7.79 0.15
CA GLU A 626 -48.55 -9.24 0.01
C GLU A 626 -50.04 -9.65 -0.11
N SER A 627 -50.91 -9.03 0.68
CA SER A 627 -52.36 -9.23 0.59
C SER A 627 -52.94 -8.63 -0.69
N LEU A 628 -52.42 -7.47 -1.14
CA LEU A 628 -52.77 -6.89 -2.44
C LEU A 628 -52.38 -7.85 -3.57
N ALA A 629 -51.17 -8.45 -3.53
CA ALA A 629 -50.73 -9.44 -4.53
C ALA A 629 -51.66 -10.65 -4.58
N ARG A 630 -52.15 -11.12 -3.45
CA ARG A 630 -53.12 -12.21 -3.37
C ARG A 630 -54.45 -11.80 -4.01
N ALA A 631 -54.96 -10.62 -3.68
CA ALA A 631 -56.19 -10.10 -4.29
C ALA A 631 -56.06 -9.91 -5.82
N LEU A 632 -54.93 -9.38 -6.29
CA LEU A 632 -54.62 -9.26 -7.70
C LEU A 632 -54.51 -10.60 -8.42
N SER A 633 -54.17 -11.67 -7.70
CA SER A 633 -54.05 -13.04 -8.23
C SER A 633 -55.38 -13.83 -8.18
N ASP A 634 -56.35 -13.41 -7.36
CA ASP A 634 -57.64 -14.10 -7.21
C ASP A 634 -58.65 -13.71 -8.30
N PRO A 635 -59.01 -14.57 -9.23
CA PRO A 635 -59.96 -14.27 -10.29
C PRO A 635 -61.34 -13.78 -9.85
N LYS A 636 -61.69 -14.00 -8.57
CA LYS A 636 -62.96 -13.59 -7.99
C LYS A 636 -62.92 -12.16 -7.37
N SER A 637 -61.70 -11.57 -7.24
CA SER A 637 -61.56 -10.24 -6.67
C SER A 637 -61.81 -9.13 -7.68
N SER A 638 -62.27 -8.00 -7.15
CA SER A 638 -62.42 -6.76 -7.98
C SER A 638 -61.04 -6.23 -8.44
N GLU A 639 -60.03 -6.43 -7.63
CA GLU A 639 -58.63 -6.04 -7.88
C GLU A 639 -58.06 -6.80 -9.08
N HIS A 640 -58.34 -8.10 -9.19
CA HIS A 640 -57.93 -8.92 -10.35
C HIS A 640 -58.57 -8.42 -11.64
N ALA A 641 -59.85 -8.14 -11.63
CA ALA A 641 -60.54 -7.58 -12.80
C ALA A 641 -59.96 -6.25 -13.28
N VAL A 642 -59.57 -5.38 -12.33
CA VAL A 642 -58.91 -4.10 -12.63
C VAL A 642 -57.51 -4.38 -13.21
N PHE A 643 -56.76 -5.27 -12.63
CA PHE A 643 -55.43 -5.62 -13.09
C PHE A 643 -55.42 -6.23 -14.50
N GLN A 644 -56.35 -7.12 -14.81
CA GLN A 644 -56.49 -7.71 -16.16
C GLN A 644 -56.80 -6.66 -17.23
N ARG A 645 -57.64 -5.66 -16.91
CA ARG A 645 -57.88 -4.51 -17.79
C ARG A 645 -56.60 -3.69 -18.00
N ALA A 646 -55.89 -3.37 -16.90
CA ALA A 646 -54.65 -2.62 -16.96
C ALA A 646 -53.62 -3.40 -17.84
N LYS A 647 -53.48 -4.71 -17.66
CA LYS A 647 -52.60 -5.55 -18.45
C LYS A 647 -52.97 -5.53 -19.95
N ALA A 648 -54.26 -5.59 -20.27
CA ALA A 648 -54.73 -5.53 -21.68
C ALA A 648 -54.50 -4.15 -22.34
N GLU A 649 -54.51 -3.09 -21.57
CA GLU A 649 -54.25 -1.70 -22.03
C GLU A 649 -52.72 -1.42 -22.14
N LEU A 650 -51.90 -1.88 -21.19
CA LEU A 650 -50.45 -1.69 -21.15
C LEU A 650 -49.76 -2.35 -22.37
N GLY A 651 -50.22 -3.49 -22.85
CA GLY A 651 -49.67 -4.16 -24.05
C GLY A 651 -49.93 -3.43 -25.38
N ARG A 652 -50.69 -2.34 -25.38
CA ARG A 652 -51.07 -1.57 -26.61
C ARG A 652 -50.33 -0.22 -26.76
N TRP A 653 -49.81 0.34 -25.67
CA TRP A 653 -49.25 1.69 -25.64
C TRP A 653 -48.03 1.76 -24.74
N ASP A 654 -47.01 2.43 -25.14
CA ASP A 654 -45.81 2.76 -24.32
C ASP A 654 -46.09 3.71 -23.16
N ALA A 655 -47.36 3.95 -22.85
CA ALA A 655 -47.86 4.86 -21.84
C ALA A 655 -48.27 4.11 -20.56
N PRO A 656 -48.10 4.75 -19.38
CA PRO A 656 -48.53 4.15 -18.13
C PRO A 656 -50.06 4.07 -18.06
N PHE A 657 -50.59 2.99 -17.50
CA PHE A 657 -52.00 2.89 -17.13
C PHE A 657 -52.24 3.77 -15.89
N ILE A 658 -53.15 4.71 -16.00
CA ILE A 658 -53.52 5.67 -14.94
C ILE A 658 -54.95 5.50 -14.56
N ARG A 659 -55.26 5.31 -13.28
CA ARG A 659 -56.60 5.22 -12.75
C ARG A 659 -56.74 5.95 -11.42
N THR A 660 -57.82 6.69 -11.25
CA THR A 660 -58.17 7.35 -9.97
C THR A 660 -59.25 6.53 -9.28
N VAL A 661 -59.07 6.27 -7.99
CA VAL A 661 -60.02 5.52 -7.15
C VAL A 661 -60.30 6.33 -5.90
N THR A 662 -61.56 6.36 -5.48
CA THR A 662 -61.94 6.94 -4.21
C THR A 662 -61.85 5.90 -3.11
N THR A 663 -61.10 6.17 -2.07
CA THR A 663 -60.98 5.28 -0.91
C THR A 663 -62.24 5.30 -0.08
N GLY A 664 -62.44 4.29 0.78
CA GLY A 664 -63.54 4.24 1.73
C GLY A 664 -63.57 5.41 2.75
N LYS A 665 -62.47 6.19 2.83
CA LYS A 665 -62.35 7.41 3.66
C LYS A 665 -62.53 8.71 2.84
N GLY A 666 -62.89 8.58 1.55
CA GLY A 666 -63.12 9.73 0.68
C GLY A 666 -61.90 10.36 0.02
N ALA A 667 -60.72 9.82 0.25
CA ALA A 667 -59.49 10.27 -0.43
C ALA A 667 -59.46 9.79 -1.90
N LEU A 668 -59.01 10.65 -2.81
CA LEU A 668 -58.75 10.29 -4.22
C LEU A 668 -57.31 9.91 -4.39
N ILE A 669 -57.08 8.65 -4.81
CA ILE A 669 -55.76 8.12 -5.11
C ILE A 669 -55.66 7.79 -6.59
N GLN A 670 -54.58 8.23 -7.20
CA GLN A 670 -54.22 7.88 -8.57
C GLN A 670 -53.18 6.80 -8.57
N TYR A 671 -53.48 5.67 -9.18
CA TYR A 671 -52.50 4.63 -9.50
C TYR A 671 -51.90 4.91 -10.86
N GLN A 672 -50.58 4.83 -10.93
CA GLN A 672 -49.86 4.84 -12.19
C GLN A 672 -49.12 3.50 -12.29
N VAL A 673 -49.51 2.62 -13.18
CA VAL A 673 -48.84 1.34 -13.43
C VAL A 673 -48.17 1.39 -14.79
N LYS A 674 -46.92 1.01 -14.84
CA LYS A 674 -46.12 0.95 -16.06
C LYS A 674 -45.44 -0.40 -16.16
N GLU A 675 -45.53 -1.03 -17.35
CA GLU A 675 -44.70 -2.20 -17.65
C GLU A 675 -43.23 -1.74 -17.77
N ILE A 676 -42.31 -2.42 -17.04
CA ILE A 676 -40.89 -2.16 -17.07
C ILE A 676 -40.23 -3.04 -18.11
N ASN A 677 -40.56 -4.32 -18.10
CA ASN A 677 -39.98 -5.33 -18.97
C ASN A 677 -40.87 -6.60 -19.02
N SER A 678 -40.66 -7.44 -20.00
CA SER A 678 -41.28 -8.76 -20.08
C SER A 678 -40.28 -9.83 -20.45
N TYR A 679 -40.48 -11.04 -19.90
CA TYR A 679 -39.65 -12.20 -20.18
C TYR A 679 -40.48 -13.47 -20.17
N ARG A 680 -40.59 -14.12 -21.34
CA ARG A 680 -41.55 -15.24 -21.59
C ARG A 680 -42.97 -14.80 -21.25
N GLU A 681 -43.66 -15.53 -20.34
CA GLU A 681 -45.00 -15.21 -19.86
C GLU A 681 -45.04 -14.36 -18.59
N ARG A 682 -43.89 -13.78 -18.20
CA ARG A 682 -43.76 -12.92 -17.00
C ARG A 682 -43.62 -11.47 -17.43
N TYR A 683 -44.31 -10.58 -16.70
CA TYR A 683 -44.34 -9.16 -16.94
C TYR A 683 -43.91 -8.45 -15.64
N LEU A 684 -42.99 -7.54 -15.74
CA LEU A 684 -42.46 -6.75 -14.63
C LEU A 684 -43.11 -5.35 -14.70
N PHE A 685 -43.73 -4.94 -13.58
CA PHE A 685 -44.45 -3.69 -13.52
C PHE A 685 -43.87 -2.81 -12.37
N SER A 686 -43.91 -1.50 -12.60
CA SER A 686 -43.84 -0.52 -11.53
C SER A 686 -45.22 0.06 -11.25
N ALA A 687 -45.54 0.25 -9.97
CA ALA A 687 -46.73 0.94 -9.52
C ALA A 687 -46.33 2.17 -8.73
N ARG A 688 -46.92 3.32 -9.05
CA ARG A 688 -46.79 4.55 -8.28
C ARG A 688 -48.18 4.97 -7.77
N LEU A 689 -48.21 5.50 -6.54
CA LEU A 689 -49.44 5.98 -5.93
C LEU A 689 -49.29 7.49 -5.69
N HIS A 690 -50.27 8.26 -6.08
CA HIS A 690 -50.34 9.70 -5.85
C HIS A 690 -51.65 10.02 -5.13
N THR A 691 -51.60 10.63 -3.97
CA THR A 691 -52.78 11.17 -3.31
C THR A 691 -53.12 12.49 -3.97
N ILE A 692 -54.31 12.58 -4.59
CA ILE A 692 -54.72 13.78 -5.31
C ILE A 692 -55.46 14.76 -4.37
N ILE A 693 -56.31 14.24 -3.50
CA ILE A 693 -57.08 15.04 -2.52
C ILE A 693 -57.29 14.17 -1.26
N ARG A 694 -57.17 14.79 -0.10
CA ARG A 694 -57.54 14.21 1.20
C ARG A 694 -58.96 14.57 1.56
#